data_a403f40729fa0fd08c0f716df53530bf
#
_entry.id   a403f40729fa0fd08c0f716df53530bf
#
_cell.length_a   1.000
_cell.length_b   1.000
_cell.length_c   1.000
_cell.angle_alpha   90.00
_cell.angle_beta   90.00
_cell.angle_gamma   90.00
#
_symmetry.space_group_name_H-M   'P 1'
#
loop_
_entity.id
_entity.type
_entity.pdbx_description
1 polymer ?
#
loop_
_entity_poly.entity_id
_entity_poly.type
_entity_poly.pdbx_seq_one_letter_code
_entity_poly.pdbx_strand_id
1 'polypeptide(L)'
;MQPCTPELLNAAFDNQLVSNTCREIATNLQKVKEGTLTRDAFETLKSELKAQNLPVVCFHANFTDGYRHNESAVPSGLSIYDVDHLTIDPRTYYNNKVAGREAELQIPLAHISPSNEGVRLVFVMPKGMSLAEAQQWMADQLGDETYDGKVKDMARCSFIVCRDYLLHYDEEMLFAEREVDVPENGVTTGTNETTVLPPSADDETAVFEDNFLGVSYPQIVHAMEELLGGVPAQGARNNFIFAMACHLRYVCNDDPRWIAQVMPRYGEEEAKFISTVRSACNRPQTKTVPDLVNRAIEMARKQQQVDELIQQNGINAPKPPVMPQKLTKFMRLITKNVPEHLKPSVAMSVFPSLGAHCKGVKFRYNDNALVEPTFMNVNVAEMSSGKSAVNKPIDAIMADIKEQDTKNRKLMQEYKEQYDACPADEQKPERPKGLAVQWVKSDMTPAAFVQLMADAGGRFLYTRMDEIGMLNQLKTNGKGNNVTEILRLAYDCGEYGQERVGTKSVSECVEVRWNWNASTTPGKCRRFFADSMLDGTLSRMSFCTIYTDDDRMPLYGIYDDKYTKQVQEMVAQLNDAKGLVVCKKANALIAEMLEENRQYSALADDDVYRELSYRATLSAFKRGMVLYIMNGQKWSKEIEEFVRWSFHYDMWCKMWIFGEKMRRAMDLDKAALVPGRRNLMEFLADDFTLDDLNTVRRAQGMRGDGQAQLRKWLQRGYCTFNPATQQYTKSQQFLSKHQKQAA
;
A
#
# COMPACT_ATOMS: atom_id res chain seq x y z
N MET A 1 3.17 -15.56 -8.78
CA MET A 1 1.88 -15.69 -9.51
C MET A 1 1.27 -17.03 -9.09
N GLN A 2 0.01 -17.05 -8.66
CA GLN A 2 -0.65 -18.32 -8.31
C GLN A 2 -0.99 -19.09 -9.61
N PRO A 3 -0.98 -20.43 -9.59
CA PRO A 3 -1.48 -21.22 -10.71
C PRO A 3 -2.92 -20.83 -11.06
N CYS A 4 -3.25 -20.78 -12.34
CA CYS A 4 -4.61 -20.55 -12.79
C CYS A 4 -5.43 -21.84 -12.53
N THR A 5 -6.51 -21.74 -11.78
CA THR A 5 -7.45 -22.85 -11.54
C THR A 5 -8.81 -22.54 -12.16
N PRO A 6 -9.66 -23.56 -12.45
CA PRO A 6 -11.01 -23.32 -12.95
C PRO A 6 -11.82 -22.38 -12.07
N GLU A 7 -11.74 -22.54 -10.74
CA GLU A 7 -12.50 -21.73 -9.77
C GLU A 7 -12.05 -20.25 -9.81
N LEU A 8 -10.73 -20.01 -9.86
CA LEU A 8 -10.19 -18.64 -9.93
C LEU A 8 -10.54 -17.95 -11.25
N LEU A 9 -10.49 -18.69 -12.36
CA LEU A 9 -10.81 -18.14 -13.66
C LEU A 9 -12.31 -17.83 -13.78
N ASN A 10 -13.19 -18.75 -13.36
CA ASN A 10 -14.62 -18.54 -13.33
C ASN A 10 -15.01 -17.38 -12.40
N ALA A 11 -14.44 -17.31 -11.19
CA ALA A 11 -14.66 -16.19 -10.28
C ALA A 11 -14.24 -14.83 -10.88
N ALA A 12 -13.18 -14.81 -11.69
CA ALA A 12 -12.76 -13.61 -12.39
C ALA A 12 -13.72 -13.22 -13.53
N PHE A 13 -14.24 -14.19 -14.31
CA PHE A 13 -15.25 -13.93 -15.33
C PHE A 13 -16.55 -13.37 -14.77
N ASP A 14 -16.95 -13.81 -13.57
CA ASP A 14 -18.19 -13.41 -12.91
C ASP A 14 -18.02 -12.18 -11.97
N ASN A 15 -16.80 -11.64 -11.89
CA ASN A 15 -16.50 -10.50 -11.04
C ASN A 15 -17.15 -9.22 -11.54
N GLN A 16 -17.93 -8.57 -10.67
CA GLN A 16 -18.65 -7.34 -11.00
C GLN A 16 -17.73 -6.17 -11.36
N LEU A 17 -16.55 -6.07 -10.75
CA LEU A 17 -15.57 -5.04 -11.08
C LEU A 17 -15.01 -5.23 -12.49
N VAL A 18 -14.69 -6.48 -12.87
CA VAL A 18 -14.24 -6.83 -14.23
C VAL A 18 -15.33 -6.47 -15.25
N SER A 19 -16.59 -6.84 -14.97
CA SER A 19 -17.73 -6.53 -15.84
C SER A 19 -17.93 -5.02 -16.02
N ASN A 20 -17.89 -4.26 -14.92
CA ASN A 20 -18.01 -2.81 -14.96
C ASN A 20 -16.88 -2.15 -15.75
N THR A 21 -15.65 -2.62 -15.55
CA THR A 21 -14.47 -2.12 -16.26
C THR A 21 -14.53 -2.38 -17.75
N CYS A 22 -14.93 -3.60 -18.18
CA CYS A 22 -15.12 -3.91 -19.58
C CYS A 22 -16.18 -3.01 -20.23
N ARG A 23 -17.32 -2.76 -19.56
CA ARG A 23 -18.39 -1.86 -20.04
C ARG A 23 -17.89 -0.41 -20.09
N GLU A 24 -17.14 0.06 -19.13
CA GLU A 24 -16.60 1.41 -19.12
C GLU A 24 -15.63 1.63 -20.28
N ILE A 25 -14.75 0.69 -20.56
CA ILE A 25 -13.83 0.73 -21.71
C ILE A 25 -14.65 0.78 -23.01
N ALA A 26 -15.65 -0.11 -23.17
CA ALA A 26 -16.50 -0.14 -24.35
C ALA A 26 -17.28 1.18 -24.54
N THR A 27 -17.80 1.77 -23.46
CA THR A 27 -18.49 3.07 -23.49
C THR A 27 -17.55 4.19 -23.93
N ASN A 28 -16.30 4.20 -23.44
CA ASN A 28 -15.34 5.20 -23.84
C ASN A 28 -14.84 5.01 -25.28
N LEU A 29 -14.74 3.78 -25.77
CA LEU A 29 -14.51 3.50 -27.19
C LEU A 29 -15.62 4.05 -28.07
N GLN A 30 -16.88 3.92 -27.64
CA GLN A 30 -18.03 4.48 -28.36
C GLN A 30 -17.93 6.02 -28.45
N LYS A 31 -17.52 6.69 -27.36
CA LYS A 31 -17.26 8.13 -27.36
C LYS A 31 -16.16 8.56 -28.35
N VAL A 32 -15.15 7.70 -28.56
CA VAL A 32 -14.12 7.94 -29.60
C VAL A 32 -14.75 7.90 -30.99
N LYS A 33 -15.60 6.89 -31.26
CA LYS A 33 -16.32 6.75 -32.53
C LYS A 33 -17.29 7.91 -32.81
N GLU A 34 -17.86 8.48 -31.76
CA GLU A 34 -18.73 9.66 -31.79
C GLU A 34 -17.96 10.99 -31.82
N GLY A 35 -16.63 10.96 -31.72
CA GLY A 35 -15.78 12.17 -31.75
C GLY A 35 -15.81 13.00 -30.46
N THR A 36 -16.42 12.50 -29.37
CA THR A 36 -16.51 13.19 -28.08
C THR A 36 -15.30 12.92 -27.17
N LEU A 37 -14.49 11.92 -27.49
CA LEU A 37 -13.25 11.58 -26.80
C LEU A 37 -12.13 11.38 -27.85
N THR A 38 -10.92 11.91 -27.59
CA THR A 38 -9.78 11.69 -28.48
C THR A 38 -9.21 10.28 -28.31
N ARG A 39 -8.60 9.72 -29.37
CA ARG A 39 -7.99 8.38 -29.32
C ARG A 39 -6.89 8.29 -28.25
N ASP A 40 -6.02 9.31 -28.12
CA ASP A 40 -4.94 9.34 -27.15
C ASP A 40 -5.46 9.34 -25.71
N ALA A 41 -6.52 10.12 -25.44
CA ALA A 41 -7.17 10.12 -24.12
C ALA A 41 -7.82 8.76 -23.80
N PHE A 42 -8.40 8.11 -24.80
CA PHE A 42 -8.95 6.75 -24.65
C PHE A 42 -7.84 5.73 -24.35
N GLU A 43 -6.73 5.75 -25.06
CA GLU A 43 -5.61 4.80 -24.83
C GLU A 43 -5.04 4.95 -23.42
N THR A 44 -4.90 6.17 -22.92
CA THR A 44 -4.46 6.44 -21.54
C THR A 44 -5.46 5.87 -20.53
N LEU A 45 -6.73 6.24 -20.65
CA LEU A 45 -7.80 5.78 -19.75
C LEU A 45 -7.95 4.25 -19.76
N LYS A 46 -7.92 3.65 -20.97
CA LYS A 46 -7.97 2.20 -21.15
C LYS A 46 -6.82 1.48 -20.44
N SER A 47 -5.60 2.02 -20.55
CA SER A 47 -4.41 1.46 -19.91
C SER A 47 -4.53 1.51 -18.38
N GLU A 48 -4.99 2.63 -17.83
CA GLU A 48 -5.23 2.80 -16.39
C GLU A 48 -6.30 1.84 -15.87
N LEU A 49 -7.44 1.77 -16.56
CA LEU A 49 -8.55 0.89 -16.16
C LEU A 49 -8.16 -0.59 -16.20
N LYS A 50 -7.42 -1.03 -17.24
CA LYS A 50 -6.90 -2.40 -17.32
C LYS A 50 -5.95 -2.70 -16.17
N ALA A 51 -4.98 -1.83 -15.92
CA ALA A 51 -3.95 -2.06 -14.90
C ALA A 51 -4.51 -2.06 -13.47
N GLN A 52 -5.56 -1.27 -13.21
CA GLN A 52 -6.13 -1.14 -11.87
C GLN A 52 -7.17 -2.21 -11.54
N ASN A 53 -7.94 -2.68 -12.52
CA ASN A 53 -9.18 -3.40 -12.26
C ASN A 53 -9.26 -4.79 -12.91
N LEU A 54 -8.42 -5.09 -13.92
CA LEU A 54 -8.50 -6.39 -14.58
C LEU A 54 -7.42 -7.35 -14.04
N PRO A 55 -7.82 -8.53 -13.56
CA PRO A 55 -6.86 -9.57 -13.20
C PRO A 55 -6.12 -10.06 -14.44
N VAL A 56 -4.93 -10.63 -14.23
CA VAL A 56 -4.10 -11.17 -15.29
C VAL A 56 -3.81 -12.65 -15.07
N VAL A 57 -3.74 -13.41 -16.14
CA VAL A 57 -3.35 -14.83 -16.15
C VAL A 57 -2.25 -15.05 -17.18
N CYS A 58 -1.34 -15.96 -16.91
CA CYS A 58 -0.40 -16.47 -17.89
C CYS A 58 -0.91 -17.84 -18.40
N PHE A 59 -1.27 -17.92 -19.67
CA PHE A 59 -1.69 -19.19 -20.27
C PHE A 59 -0.52 -20.00 -20.85
N HIS A 60 0.59 -19.33 -21.19
CA HIS A 60 1.75 -20.00 -21.80
C HIS A 60 2.53 -20.89 -20.83
N ALA A 61 2.54 -20.52 -19.54
CA ALA A 61 3.37 -21.19 -18.54
C ALA A 61 2.78 -21.13 -17.14
N ASN A 62 3.17 -22.12 -16.32
CA ASN A 62 3.12 -22.07 -14.87
C ASN A 62 4.47 -21.65 -14.30
N PHE A 63 4.53 -21.14 -13.07
CA PHE A 63 5.75 -20.65 -12.44
C PHE A 63 6.01 -21.40 -11.14
N THR A 64 7.13 -22.14 -11.09
CA THR A 64 7.46 -23.04 -9.96
C THR A 64 7.80 -22.30 -8.68
N ASP A 65 8.32 -21.07 -8.77
CA ASP A 65 8.69 -20.20 -7.65
C ASP A 65 7.61 -19.18 -7.26
N GLY A 66 6.47 -19.19 -7.96
CA GLY A 66 5.40 -18.23 -7.77
C GLY A 66 5.66 -16.84 -8.36
N TYR A 67 6.82 -16.61 -8.96
CA TYR A 67 7.19 -15.35 -9.62
C TYR A 67 7.15 -15.50 -11.15
N ARG A 68 6.74 -14.42 -11.82
CA ARG A 68 6.59 -14.39 -13.28
C ARG A 68 7.93 -14.05 -13.94
N HIS A 69 8.74 -15.07 -14.23
CA HIS A 69 9.98 -14.95 -14.99
C HIS A 69 10.02 -16.00 -16.08
N ASN A 70 10.65 -15.70 -17.21
CA ASN A 70 10.83 -16.70 -18.28
C ASN A 70 11.66 -17.89 -17.81
N GLU A 71 12.55 -17.69 -16.86
CA GLU A 71 13.46 -18.72 -16.30
C GLU A 71 12.75 -19.71 -15.37
N SER A 72 11.67 -19.29 -14.68
CA SER A 72 10.83 -20.14 -13.83
C SER A 72 9.56 -20.63 -14.55
N ALA A 73 9.43 -20.30 -15.82
CA ALA A 73 8.28 -20.65 -16.64
C ALA A 73 8.33 -22.12 -17.06
N VAL A 74 7.41 -22.92 -16.54
CA VAL A 74 7.16 -24.28 -17.01
C VAL A 74 6.06 -24.21 -18.08
N PRO A 75 6.35 -24.56 -19.35
CA PRO A 75 5.35 -24.49 -20.41
C PRO A 75 4.07 -25.24 -20.05
N SER A 76 2.93 -24.63 -20.32
CA SER A 76 1.61 -25.23 -20.08
C SER A 76 1.09 -26.08 -21.25
N GLY A 77 1.76 -25.99 -22.40
CA GLY A 77 1.27 -26.53 -23.67
C GLY A 77 0.19 -25.67 -24.32
N LEU A 78 -0.08 -24.48 -23.79
CA LEU A 78 -1.02 -23.50 -24.35
C LEU A 78 -0.27 -22.32 -24.95
N SER A 79 -0.86 -21.72 -25.99
CA SER A 79 -0.42 -20.47 -26.57
C SER A 79 -1.57 -19.49 -26.71
N ILE A 80 -1.23 -18.19 -26.78
CA ILE A 80 -2.20 -17.11 -27.02
C ILE A 80 -1.98 -16.57 -28.43
N TYR A 81 -3.07 -16.35 -29.15
CA TYR A 81 -3.08 -15.65 -30.43
C TYR A 81 -3.94 -14.39 -30.29
N ASP A 82 -3.35 -13.22 -30.51
CA ASP A 82 -4.02 -11.92 -30.42
C ASP A 82 -4.33 -11.37 -31.82
N VAL A 83 -5.60 -11.07 -32.06
CA VAL A 83 -6.05 -10.35 -33.25
C VAL A 83 -6.47 -8.96 -32.76
N ASP A 84 -5.64 -7.96 -32.99
CA ASP A 84 -5.87 -6.59 -32.55
C ASP A 84 -6.31 -5.68 -33.70
N HIS A 85 -6.91 -4.54 -33.36
CA HIS A 85 -7.30 -3.47 -34.30
C HIS A 85 -8.24 -3.91 -35.43
N LEU A 86 -9.19 -4.76 -35.11
CA LEU A 86 -10.21 -5.20 -36.07
C LEU A 86 -11.04 -4.01 -36.57
N THR A 87 -11.23 -3.97 -37.88
CA THR A 87 -12.13 -2.99 -38.54
C THR A 87 -13.59 -3.41 -38.51
N ILE A 88 -13.85 -4.68 -38.17
CA ILE A 88 -15.18 -5.26 -38.00
C ILE A 88 -15.43 -5.60 -36.52
N ASP A 89 -16.70 -5.84 -36.19
CA ASP A 89 -17.04 -6.26 -34.83
C ASP A 89 -16.32 -7.57 -34.44
N PRO A 90 -15.70 -7.67 -33.25
CA PRO A 90 -14.97 -8.85 -32.82
C PRO A 90 -15.79 -10.16 -32.83
N ARG A 91 -17.08 -10.12 -32.51
CA ARG A 91 -17.97 -11.31 -32.61
C ARG A 91 -18.16 -11.74 -34.06
N THR A 92 -18.29 -10.78 -34.96
CA THR A 92 -18.41 -11.05 -36.40
C THR A 92 -17.12 -11.69 -36.92
N TYR A 93 -15.95 -11.19 -36.50
CA TYR A 93 -14.66 -11.81 -36.85
C TYR A 93 -14.61 -13.27 -36.37
N TYR A 94 -14.92 -13.49 -35.08
CA TYR A 94 -14.91 -14.83 -34.50
C TYR A 94 -15.85 -15.79 -35.27
N ASN A 95 -17.10 -15.36 -35.51
CA ASN A 95 -18.09 -16.16 -36.21
C ASN A 95 -17.64 -16.55 -37.64
N ASN A 96 -16.90 -15.68 -38.29
CA ASN A 96 -16.45 -15.91 -39.67
C ASN A 96 -15.19 -16.78 -39.77
N LYS A 97 -14.33 -16.77 -38.76
CA LYS A 97 -12.98 -17.37 -38.84
C LYS A 97 -12.78 -18.55 -37.91
N VAL A 98 -13.48 -18.59 -36.76
CA VAL A 98 -13.21 -19.53 -35.69
C VAL A 98 -14.42 -20.40 -35.35
N ALA A 99 -15.62 -19.83 -35.28
CA ALA A 99 -16.82 -20.53 -34.83
C ALA A 99 -17.09 -21.82 -35.66
N GLY A 100 -17.27 -22.92 -34.91
CA GLY A 100 -17.44 -24.25 -35.46
C GLY A 100 -16.13 -24.99 -35.79
N ARG A 101 -14.98 -24.32 -35.61
CA ARG A 101 -13.63 -24.90 -35.82
C ARG A 101 -12.84 -25.01 -34.51
N GLU A 102 -13.45 -24.70 -33.34
CA GLU A 102 -12.76 -24.63 -32.07
C GLU A 102 -12.10 -25.97 -31.70
N ALA A 103 -12.79 -27.08 -31.94
CA ALA A 103 -12.24 -28.42 -31.72
C ALA A 103 -11.12 -28.78 -32.70
N GLU A 104 -11.24 -28.39 -34.00
CA GLU A 104 -10.22 -28.55 -35.03
C GLU A 104 -8.95 -27.79 -34.70
N LEU A 105 -9.11 -26.51 -34.29
CA LEU A 105 -8.02 -25.59 -33.98
C LEU A 105 -7.53 -25.73 -32.51
N GLN A 106 -8.13 -26.64 -31.74
CA GLN A 106 -7.82 -26.89 -30.34
C GLN A 106 -7.84 -25.60 -29.49
N ILE A 107 -8.92 -24.82 -29.60
CA ILE A 107 -9.12 -23.55 -28.92
C ILE A 107 -10.03 -23.77 -27.69
N PRO A 108 -9.50 -23.91 -26.45
CA PRO A 108 -10.31 -24.02 -25.25
C PRO A 108 -10.90 -22.70 -24.77
N LEU A 109 -10.33 -21.55 -25.14
CA LEU A 109 -10.84 -20.25 -24.71
C LEU A 109 -10.70 -19.23 -25.84
N ALA A 110 -11.78 -18.55 -26.13
CA ALA A 110 -11.79 -17.38 -27.01
C ALA A 110 -12.60 -16.25 -26.37
N HIS A 111 -12.08 -15.04 -26.41
CA HIS A 111 -12.78 -13.89 -25.87
C HIS A 111 -12.49 -12.59 -26.62
N ILE A 112 -13.40 -11.64 -26.53
CA ILE A 112 -13.18 -10.26 -26.99
C ILE A 112 -12.07 -9.64 -26.16
N SER A 113 -11.15 -8.91 -26.77
CA SER A 113 -10.11 -8.18 -26.05
C SER A 113 -10.74 -7.11 -25.11
N PRO A 114 -10.08 -6.76 -24.00
CA PRO A 114 -10.61 -5.71 -23.09
C PRO A 114 -10.82 -4.35 -23.77
N SER A 115 -10.13 -4.09 -24.88
CA SER A 115 -10.33 -2.89 -25.71
C SER A 115 -11.62 -2.89 -26.53
N ASN A 116 -12.29 -4.03 -26.64
CA ASN A 116 -13.43 -4.26 -27.54
C ASN A 116 -13.12 -4.02 -29.02
N GLU A 117 -11.85 -4.14 -29.42
CA GLU A 117 -11.35 -3.92 -30.79
C GLU A 117 -10.57 -5.12 -31.33
N GLY A 118 -10.61 -6.26 -30.64
CA GLY A 118 -9.88 -7.45 -31.03
C GLY A 118 -10.44 -8.73 -30.42
N VAL A 119 -9.89 -9.86 -30.84
CA VAL A 119 -10.19 -11.19 -30.33
C VAL A 119 -8.91 -11.83 -29.83
N ARG A 120 -8.99 -12.53 -28.70
CA ARG A 120 -7.92 -13.33 -28.15
C ARG A 120 -8.32 -14.79 -28.14
N LEU A 121 -7.47 -15.63 -28.69
CA LEU A 121 -7.63 -17.08 -28.73
C LEU A 121 -6.55 -17.71 -27.84
N VAL A 122 -6.94 -18.58 -26.94
CA VAL A 122 -6.04 -19.51 -26.24
C VAL A 122 -6.19 -20.85 -26.92
N PHE A 123 -5.10 -21.45 -27.34
CA PHE A 123 -5.13 -22.73 -28.07
C PHE A 123 -4.04 -23.69 -27.59
N VAL A 124 -4.27 -24.98 -27.78
CA VAL A 124 -3.29 -26.00 -27.45
C VAL A 124 -2.21 -26.02 -28.56
N MET A 125 -0.96 -25.89 -28.16
CA MET A 125 0.16 -25.88 -29.09
C MET A 125 0.31 -27.24 -29.78
N PRO A 126 0.45 -27.29 -31.10
CA PRO A 126 0.77 -28.56 -31.82
C PRO A 126 2.10 -29.12 -31.27
N LYS A 127 2.16 -30.46 -31.15
CA LYS A 127 3.35 -31.16 -30.63
C LYS A 127 4.60 -30.83 -31.44
N GLY A 128 5.70 -30.54 -30.74
CA GLY A 128 7.01 -30.27 -31.35
C GLY A 128 7.19 -28.84 -31.87
N MET A 129 6.20 -27.96 -31.75
CA MET A 129 6.30 -26.55 -32.15
C MET A 129 6.77 -25.68 -30.99
N SER A 130 7.63 -24.74 -31.28
CA SER A 130 7.93 -23.61 -30.37
C SER A 130 6.74 -22.67 -30.30
N LEU A 131 6.75 -21.75 -29.29
CA LEU A 131 5.71 -20.75 -29.14
C LEU A 131 5.51 -19.89 -30.39
N ALA A 132 6.61 -19.50 -31.04
CA ALA A 132 6.56 -18.71 -32.27
C ALA A 132 5.99 -19.49 -33.46
N GLU A 133 6.40 -20.75 -33.64
CA GLU A 133 5.90 -21.62 -34.69
C GLU A 133 4.41 -21.94 -34.51
N ALA A 134 3.97 -22.19 -33.28
CA ALA A 134 2.56 -22.42 -32.97
C ALA A 134 1.68 -21.20 -33.27
N GLN A 135 2.16 -20.00 -32.98
CA GLN A 135 1.44 -18.77 -33.31
C GLN A 135 1.39 -18.51 -34.83
N GLN A 136 2.49 -18.77 -35.54
CA GLN A 136 2.50 -18.68 -36.99
C GLN A 136 1.54 -19.71 -37.61
N TRP A 137 1.54 -20.95 -37.09
CA TRP A 137 0.59 -21.96 -37.48
C TRP A 137 -0.86 -21.49 -37.32
N MET A 138 -1.19 -20.86 -36.19
CA MET A 138 -2.54 -20.32 -35.96
C MET A 138 -2.87 -19.19 -36.94
N ALA A 139 -1.91 -18.29 -37.23
CA ALA A 139 -2.09 -17.26 -38.26
C ALA A 139 -2.41 -17.83 -39.62
N ASP A 140 -1.67 -18.89 -40.05
CA ASP A 140 -1.89 -19.56 -41.29
C ASP A 140 -3.27 -20.25 -41.35
N GLN A 141 -3.72 -20.89 -40.24
CA GLN A 141 -5.04 -21.49 -40.11
C GLN A 141 -6.19 -20.48 -40.24
N LEU A 142 -6.00 -19.27 -39.74
CA LEU A 142 -6.97 -18.18 -39.80
C LEU A 142 -6.88 -17.36 -41.09
N GLY A 143 -5.81 -17.57 -41.89
CA GLY A 143 -5.50 -16.75 -43.06
C GLY A 143 -5.28 -15.28 -42.67
N ASP A 144 -4.50 -15.04 -41.61
CA ASP A 144 -4.17 -13.71 -41.10
C ASP A 144 -2.80 -13.30 -41.66
N GLU A 145 -2.83 -12.49 -42.71
CA GLU A 145 -1.62 -11.97 -43.38
C GLU A 145 -0.96 -10.82 -42.57
N THR A 146 -1.62 -10.33 -41.51
CA THR A 146 -1.16 -9.17 -40.71
C THR A 146 -0.42 -9.57 -39.47
N TYR A 147 -0.26 -10.88 -39.20
CA TYR A 147 0.42 -11.37 -38.00
C TYR A 147 1.89 -10.90 -37.95
N ASP A 148 2.27 -10.21 -36.90
CA ASP A 148 3.60 -9.59 -36.79
C ASP A 148 4.62 -10.37 -35.92
N GLY A 149 4.27 -11.54 -35.42
CA GLY A 149 5.18 -12.47 -34.72
C GLY A 149 5.81 -11.93 -33.42
N LYS A 150 5.27 -10.88 -32.81
CA LYS A 150 5.87 -10.21 -31.64
C LYS A 150 5.70 -10.93 -30.30
N VAL A 151 4.81 -11.92 -30.21
CA VAL A 151 4.54 -12.64 -28.96
C VAL A 151 5.46 -13.84 -28.83
N LYS A 152 6.64 -13.64 -28.26
CA LYS A 152 7.66 -14.69 -28.06
C LYS A 152 8.00 -14.95 -26.59
N ASP A 153 7.24 -14.37 -25.66
CA ASP A 153 7.53 -14.38 -24.22
C ASP A 153 6.63 -15.38 -23.49
N MET A 154 7.23 -16.43 -22.89
CA MET A 154 6.52 -17.43 -22.08
C MET A 154 5.85 -16.83 -20.85
N ALA A 155 6.40 -15.76 -20.30
CA ALA A 155 5.85 -15.06 -19.14
C ALA A 155 4.79 -14.02 -19.51
N ARG A 156 4.31 -13.96 -20.76
CA ARG A 156 3.29 -13.00 -21.19
C ARG A 156 1.94 -13.26 -20.52
N CYS A 157 1.40 -12.24 -19.88
CA CYS A 157 0.08 -12.31 -19.26
C CYS A 157 -1.03 -11.79 -20.16
N SER A 158 -2.21 -12.37 -19.96
CA SER A 158 -3.48 -11.98 -20.57
C SER A 158 -4.36 -11.33 -19.52
N PHE A 159 -4.99 -10.20 -19.84
CA PHE A 159 -6.04 -9.65 -19.02
C PHE A 159 -7.30 -10.53 -19.10
N ILE A 160 -7.90 -10.81 -17.96
CA ILE A 160 -9.18 -11.52 -17.89
C ILE A 160 -10.30 -10.52 -18.17
N VAL A 161 -11.31 -10.99 -18.88
CA VAL A 161 -12.51 -10.24 -19.24
C VAL A 161 -13.73 -10.77 -18.50
N CYS A 162 -14.87 -10.06 -18.57
CA CYS A 162 -16.11 -10.55 -18.01
C CYS A 162 -16.76 -11.64 -18.89
N ARG A 163 -17.66 -12.40 -18.29
CA ARG A 163 -18.36 -13.52 -18.97
C ARG A 163 -19.06 -13.10 -20.26
N ASP A 164 -19.59 -11.89 -20.34
CA ASP A 164 -20.23 -11.35 -21.54
C ASP A 164 -19.29 -11.19 -22.74
N TYR A 165 -17.97 -11.19 -22.50
CA TYR A 165 -16.93 -11.07 -23.53
C TYR A 165 -16.41 -12.43 -24.00
N LEU A 166 -16.83 -13.54 -23.36
CA LEU A 166 -16.45 -14.87 -23.80
C LEU A 166 -17.16 -15.19 -25.13
N LEU A 167 -16.43 -15.77 -26.04
CA LEU A 167 -16.87 -16.26 -27.34
C LEU A 167 -16.94 -17.77 -27.35
N HIS A 168 -15.98 -18.42 -26.68
CA HIS A 168 -15.91 -19.85 -26.46
C HIS A 168 -15.20 -20.14 -25.13
N TYR A 169 -15.65 -21.16 -24.40
CA TYR A 169 -14.99 -21.63 -23.19
C TYR A 169 -15.24 -23.13 -22.97
N ASP A 170 -14.18 -23.92 -23.11
CA ASP A 170 -14.13 -25.34 -22.81
C ASP A 170 -13.17 -25.55 -21.64
N GLU A 171 -13.75 -25.70 -20.44
CA GLU A 171 -12.99 -25.82 -19.19
C GLU A 171 -12.18 -27.12 -19.15
N GLU A 172 -12.76 -28.23 -19.64
CA GLU A 172 -12.08 -29.53 -19.63
C GLU A 172 -10.84 -29.49 -20.54
N MET A 173 -10.98 -28.91 -21.70
CA MET A 173 -9.85 -28.76 -22.65
C MET A 173 -8.82 -27.75 -22.10
N LEU A 174 -9.23 -26.66 -21.46
CA LEU A 174 -8.33 -25.62 -20.96
C LEU A 174 -7.42 -26.13 -19.83
N PHE A 175 -7.95 -26.93 -18.93
CA PHE A 175 -7.25 -27.44 -17.74
C PHE A 175 -6.83 -28.91 -17.84
N ALA A 176 -6.94 -29.51 -19.04
CA ALA A 176 -6.46 -30.88 -19.27
C ALA A 176 -4.95 -30.99 -18.96
N GLU A 177 -4.55 -32.07 -18.33
CA GLU A 177 -3.13 -32.41 -18.16
C GLU A 177 -2.51 -32.67 -19.56
N ARG A 178 -1.39 -32.02 -19.83
CA ARG A 178 -0.67 -32.16 -21.13
C ARG A 178 0.74 -32.63 -20.87
N GLU A 179 1.14 -33.66 -21.60
CA GLU A 179 2.55 -33.98 -21.75
C GLU A 179 3.19 -32.88 -22.62
N VAL A 180 3.91 -32.00 -21.99
CA VAL A 180 4.74 -31.03 -22.71
C VAL A 180 6.10 -31.65 -22.85
N ASP A 181 6.56 -31.84 -24.08
CA ASP A 181 7.96 -32.16 -24.35
C ASP A 181 8.80 -30.99 -23.85
N VAL A 182 9.31 -31.11 -22.61
CA VAL A 182 10.29 -30.18 -22.08
C VAL A 182 11.58 -30.51 -22.82
N PRO A 183 12.11 -29.64 -23.70
CA PRO A 183 13.44 -29.85 -24.25
C PRO A 183 14.40 -29.86 -23.07
N GLU A 184 15.30 -30.83 -22.99
CA GLU A 184 16.33 -30.94 -21.93
C GLU A 184 17.26 -29.73 -21.87
N ASN A 185 17.08 -28.75 -22.78
CA ASN A 185 17.76 -27.46 -22.75
C ASN A 185 16.76 -26.35 -23.04
N GLY A 186 16.33 -25.64 -22.02
CA GLY A 186 15.37 -24.53 -22.10
C GLY A 186 15.95 -23.28 -22.74
N VAL A 187 16.24 -23.30 -24.03
CA VAL A 187 16.36 -22.09 -24.87
C VAL A 187 16.05 -22.44 -26.30
N THR A 188 14.89 -22.08 -26.77
CA THR A 188 14.60 -22.12 -28.22
C THR A 188 15.14 -20.87 -28.89
N THR A 189 16.32 -21.01 -29.48
CA THR A 189 16.85 -20.03 -30.44
C THR A 189 16.21 -20.32 -31.82
N GLY A 190 15.43 -19.36 -32.32
CA GLY A 190 15.04 -19.34 -33.71
C GLY A 190 16.27 -19.07 -34.59
N THR A 191 16.68 -20.05 -35.33
CA THR A 191 17.75 -19.94 -36.33
C THR A 191 17.23 -19.26 -37.58
N ASN A 192 17.74 -18.07 -37.89
CA ASN A 192 17.83 -17.59 -39.25
C ASN A 192 19.29 -17.75 -39.68
N GLU A 193 19.49 -18.57 -40.70
CA GLU A 193 20.79 -18.76 -41.32
C GLU A 193 21.32 -17.45 -41.92
N THR A 194 22.43 -16.98 -41.38
CA THR A 194 23.34 -16.09 -42.08
C THR A 194 24.75 -16.52 -41.74
N THR A 195 25.47 -16.92 -42.79
CA THR A 195 26.85 -17.41 -42.89
C THR A 195 27.76 -17.01 -41.70
N VAL A 196 28.14 -18.04 -40.94
CA VAL A 196 29.10 -17.92 -39.82
C VAL A 196 30.44 -18.52 -40.28
N LEU A 197 31.50 -17.77 -40.09
CA LEU A 197 32.87 -18.30 -40.06
C LEU A 197 33.00 -19.26 -38.88
N PRO A 198 33.80 -20.34 -38.99
CA PRO A 198 33.78 -21.41 -37.98
C PRO A 198 34.31 -20.93 -36.62
N PRO A 199 33.70 -21.42 -35.54
CA PRO A 199 34.19 -21.12 -34.18
C PRO A 199 35.48 -21.86 -33.89
N SER A 200 36.40 -21.20 -33.23
CA SER A 200 37.54 -21.84 -32.60
C SER A 200 37.07 -22.71 -31.43
N ALA A 201 37.51 -23.95 -31.41
CA ALA A 201 37.27 -24.90 -30.34
C ALA A 201 37.78 -24.34 -29.01
N ASP A 202 36.86 -24.05 -28.09
CA ASP A 202 36.96 -23.99 -26.61
C ASP A 202 35.70 -23.27 -26.08
N ASP A 203 34.53 -23.94 -26.18
CA ASP A 203 33.31 -23.41 -25.58
C ASP A 203 32.69 -24.46 -24.66
N GLU A 204 33.31 -24.57 -23.46
CA GLU A 204 32.65 -25.13 -22.28
C GLU A 204 31.63 -24.13 -21.78
N THR A 205 30.39 -24.56 -21.52
CA THR A 205 29.25 -23.78 -20.97
C THR A 205 29.70 -23.03 -19.71
N ALA A 206 29.97 -21.74 -19.86
CA ALA A 206 30.29 -20.87 -18.72
C ALA A 206 29.00 -20.68 -17.89
N VAL A 207 28.97 -21.27 -16.71
CA VAL A 207 27.95 -21.00 -15.70
C VAL A 207 28.32 -19.68 -15.04
N PHE A 208 27.51 -18.65 -15.28
CA PHE A 208 27.69 -17.34 -14.66
C PHE A 208 27.02 -17.33 -13.28
N GLU A 209 27.59 -16.57 -12.34
CA GLU A 209 26.99 -16.41 -11.00
C GLU A 209 25.72 -15.56 -11.07
N ASP A 210 24.71 -15.91 -10.25
CA ASP A 210 23.43 -15.21 -10.20
C ASP A 210 23.48 -13.91 -9.37
N ASN A 211 24.59 -13.66 -8.67
CA ASN A 211 24.75 -12.50 -7.82
C ASN A 211 26.18 -11.97 -7.84
N PHE A 212 26.35 -10.71 -7.49
CA PHE A 212 27.64 -10.06 -7.29
C PHE A 212 27.80 -9.65 -5.83
N LEU A 213 28.76 -10.22 -5.12
CA LEU A 213 29.01 -9.99 -3.69
C LEU A 213 27.75 -10.17 -2.81
N GLY A 214 26.92 -11.17 -3.12
CA GLY A 214 25.69 -11.48 -2.41
C GLY A 214 24.48 -10.62 -2.79
N VAL A 215 24.59 -9.76 -3.80
CA VAL A 215 23.48 -8.93 -4.32
C VAL A 215 23.08 -9.47 -5.69
N SER A 216 21.80 -9.73 -5.90
CA SER A 216 21.30 -10.28 -7.16
C SER A 216 21.46 -9.31 -8.33
N TYR A 217 21.83 -9.82 -9.52
CA TYR A 217 21.97 -8.97 -10.72
C TYR A 217 20.71 -8.21 -11.09
N PRO A 218 19.48 -8.77 -11.03
CA PRO A 218 18.27 -8.02 -11.29
C PRO A 218 18.13 -6.76 -10.42
N GLN A 219 18.49 -6.83 -9.14
CA GLN A 219 18.46 -5.67 -8.24
C GLN A 219 19.53 -4.63 -8.57
N ILE A 220 20.75 -5.09 -8.96
CA ILE A 220 21.83 -4.19 -9.41
C ILE A 220 21.42 -3.47 -10.70
N VAL A 221 20.86 -4.20 -11.66
CA VAL A 221 20.37 -3.65 -12.93
C VAL A 221 19.28 -2.62 -12.69
N HIS A 222 18.29 -2.94 -11.85
CA HIS A 222 17.22 -2.01 -11.49
C HIS A 222 17.74 -0.73 -10.83
N ALA A 223 18.66 -0.84 -9.89
CA ALA A 223 19.29 0.32 -9.26
C ALA A 223 20.09 1.18 -10.28
N MET A 224 20.77 0.53 -11.25
CA MET A 224 21.44 1.26 -12.33
C MET A 224 20.44 1.97 -13.25
N GLU A 225 19.30 1.35 -13.56
CA GLU A 225 18.21 1.97 -14.34
C GLU A 225 17.73 3.26 -13.67
N GLU A 226 17.48 3.23 -12.36
CA GLU A 226 17.09 4.43 -11.60
C GLU A 226 18.16 5.52 -11.63
N LEU A 227 19.42 5.15 -11.38
CA LEU A 227 20.54 6.10 -11.38
C LEU A 227 20.82 6.71 -12.76
N LEU A 228 20.47 6.04 -13.84
CA LEU A 228 20.55 6.53 -15.22
C LEU A 228 19.32 7.31 -15.68
N GLY A 229 18.33 7.51 -14.77
CA GLY A 229 17.15 8.32 -15.06
C GLY A 229 15.96 7.54 -15.63
N GLY A 230 15.98 6.21 -15.51
CA GLY A 230 14.93 5.31 -15.99
C GLY A 230 15.12 4.87 -17.44
N VAL A 231 14.37 3.84 -17.84
CA VAL A 231 14.40 3.30 -19.22
C VAL A 231 13.78 4.31 -20.20
N PRO A 232 14.52 4.80 -21.22
CA PRO A 232 14.00 5.81 -22.12
C PRO A 232 12.97 5.28 -23.10
N ALA A 233 12.16 6.17 -23.65
CA ALA A 233 11.23 5.89 -24.72
C ALA A 233 11.94 5.41 -26.00
N GLN A 234 11.17 4.85 -26.95
CA GLN A 234 11.67 4.32 -28.22
C GLN A 234 12.47 5.40 -28.98
N GLY A 235 13.71 5.09 -29.38
CA GLY A 235 14.64 5.98 -30.09
C GLY A 235 15.95 6.28 -29.33
N ALA A 236 15.92 6.34 -27.98
CA ALA A 236 17.12 6.53 -27.16
C ALA A 236 17.62 5.23 -26.47
N ARG A 237 16.94 4.12 -26.69
CA ARG A 237 17.23 2.83 -26.00
C ARG A 237 18.62 2.29 -26.29
N ASN A 238 19.10 2.40 -27.51
CA ASN A 238 20.42 1.89 -27.89
C ASN A 238 21.56 2.58 -27.10
N ASN A 239 21.46 3.88 -26.91
CA ASN A 239 22.42 4.64 -26.09
C ASN A 239 22.32 4.25 -24.61
N PHE A 240 21.10 3.99 -24.13
CA PHE A 240 20.87 3.53 -22.77
C PHE A 240 21.46 2.13 -22.53
N ILE A 241 21.22 1.17 -23.43
CA ILE A 241 21.82 -0.19 -23.41
C ILE A 241 23.34 -0.08 -23.41
N PHE A 242 23.90 0.77 -24.25
CA PHE A 242 25.33 1.01 -24.30
C PHE A 242 25.87 1.54 -22.96
N ALA A 243 25.20 2.54 -22.38
CA ALA A 243 25.59 3.11 -21.08
C ALA A 243 25.49 2.06 -19.96
N MET A 244 24.41 1.30 -19.90
CA MET A 244 24.22 0.20 -18.95
C MET A 244 25.33 -0.86 -19.10
N ALA A 245 25.62 -1.32 -20.31
CA ALA A 245 26.67 -2.27 -20.59
C ALA A 245 28.04 -1.76 -20.14
N CYS A 246 28.36 -0.49 -20.40
CA CYS A 246 29.60 0.13 -19.93
C CYS A 246 29.77 0.10 -18.40
N HIS A 247 28.70 0.10 -17.63
CA HIS A 247 28.72 -0.01 -16.17
C HIS A 247 28.71 -1.47 -15.69
N LEU A 248 27.90 -2.33 -16.33
CA LEU A 248 27.82 -3.75 -15.97
C LEU A 248 29.13 -4.51 -16.21
N ARG A 249 30.00 -4.03 -17.10
CA ARG A 249 31.33 -4.59 -17.33
C ARG A 249 32.14 -4.79 -16.05
N TYR A 250 32.00 -3.91 -15.08
CA TYR A 250 32.73 -3.92 -13.81
C TYR A 250 32.26 -5.02 -12.84
N VAL A 251 31.06 -5.53 -13.02
CA VAL A 251 30.44 -6.57 -12.19
C VAL A 251 30.24 -7.90 -12.93
N CYS A 252 30.45 -7.91 -14.27
CA CYS A 252 30.34 -9.08 -15.13
C CYS A 252 31.69 -9.45 -15.78
N ASN A 253 32.83 -9.13 -15.16
CA ASN A 253 34.20 -9.45 -15.62
C ASN A 253 34.49 -9.05 -17.07
N ASP A 254 33.86 -7.99 -17.59
CA ASP A 254 33.96 -7.55 -18.99
C ASP A 254 33.53 -8.59 -20.03
N ASP A 255 32.74 -9.60 -19.62
CA ASP A 255 32.22 -10.64 -20.52
C ASP A 255 30.89 -10.18 -21.14
N PRO A 256 30.82 -9.97 -22.48
CA PRO A 256 29.61 -9.53 -23.15
C PRO A 256 28.47 -10.54 -23.09
N ARG A 257 28.75 -11.83 -22.92
CA ARG A 257 27.73 -12.89 -22.79
C ARG A 257 27.06 -12.77 -21.41
N TRP A 258 27.85 -12.59 -20.36
CA TRP A 258 27.33 -12.40 -19.01
C TRP A 258 26.49 -11.13 -18.92
N ILE A 259 26.98 -10.01 -19.46
CA ILE A 259 26.21 -8.76 -19.51
C ILE A 259 24.89 -8.95 -20.25
N ALA A 260 24.91 -9.65 -21.39
CA ALA A 260 23.69 -9.91 -22.18
C ALA A 260 22.68 -10.82 -21.45
N GLN A 261 23.16 -11.67 -20.55
CA GLN A 261 22.32 -12.54 -19.73
C GLN A 261 21.64 -11.76 -18.60
N VAL A 262 22.36 -10.87 -17.90
CA VAL A 262 21.84 -10.17 -16.72
C VAL A 262 21.05 -8.88 -17.05
N MET A 263 21.26 -8.30 -18.24
CA MET A 263 20.63 -7.05 -18.64
C MET A 263 19.41 -7.29 -19.56
N PRO A 264 18.24 -6.69 -19.26
CA PRO A 264 17.08 -6.75 -20.15
C PRO A 264 17.36 -6.13 -21.52
N ARG A 265 16.72 -6.62 -22.56
CA ARG A 265 16.87 -6.08 -23.93
C ARG A 265 16.15 -4.74 -24.16
N TYR A 266 15.26 -4.33 -23.26
CA TYR A 266 14.46 -3.11 -23.34
C TYR A 266 13.66 -2.97 -24.65
N GLY A 267 13.34 -4.09 -25.31
CA GLY A 267 12.61 -4.13 -26.58
C GLY A 267 13.46 -3.83 -27.83
N GLU A 268 14.80 -3.88 -27.71
CA GLU A 268 15.69 -3.87 -28.90
C GLU A 268 15.83 -5.28 -29.49
N GLU A 269 16.09 -5.31 -30.80
CA GLU A 269 16.38 -6.53 -31.54
C GLU A 269 17.65 -7.23 -31.01
N GLU A 270 17.63 -8.55 -30.88
CA GLU A 270 18.69 -9.33 -30.27
C GLU A 270 20.08 -9.09 -30.89
N ALA A 271 20.16 -9.14 -32.21
CA ALA A 271 21.42 -8.92 -32.91
C ALA A 271 21.98 -7.54 -32.63
N LYS A 272 21.13 -6.52 -32.62
CA LYS A 272 21.50 -5.15 -32.32
C LYS A 272 21.87 -4.96 -30.85
N PHE A 273 21.13 -5.58 -29.93
CA PHE A 273 21.42 -5.60 -28.50
C PHE A 273 22.81 -6.20 -28.22
N ILE A 274 23.08 -7.42 -28.74
CA ILE A 274 24.39 -8.09 -28.58
C ILE A 274 25.52 -7.28 -29.19
N SER A 275 25.30 -6.69 -30.38
CA SER A 275 26.28 -5.81 -31.02
C SER A 275 26.60 -4.58 -30.15
N THR A 276 25.59 -3.99 -29.54
CA THR A 276 25.74 -2.84 -28.64
C THR A 276 26.51 -3.19 -27.37
N VAL A 277 26.20 -4.34 -26.75
CA VAL A 277 26.93 -4.86 -25.58
C VAL A 277 28.39 -5.12 -25.91
N ARG A 278 28.68 -5.81 -27.02
CA ARG A 278 30.05 -6.06 -27.49
C ARG A 278 30.82 -4.74 -27.77
N SER A 279 30.15 -3.77 -28.36
CA SER A 279 30.72 -2.44 -28.59
C SER A 279 31.11 -1.72 -27.29
N ALA A 280 30.34 -1.91 -26.22
CA ALA A 280 30.69 -1.39 -24.91
C ALA A 280 31.93 -2.09 -24.34
N CYS A 281 32.01 -3.42 -24.42
CA CYS A 281 33.16 -4.22 -23.94
C CYS A 281 34.47 -3.95 -24.72
N ASN A 282 34.40 -3.56 -25.98
CA ASN A 282 35.56 -3.23 -26.80
C ASN A 282 36.19 -1.87 -26.45
N ARG A 283 35.63 -1.10 -25.53
CA ARG A 283 36.21 0.18 -25.12
C ARG A 283 37.22 0.01 -23.98
N PRO A 284 38.20 0.90 -23.88
CA PRO A 284 39.14 0.86 -22.73
C PRO A 284 38.38 0.95 -21.40
N GLN A 285 38.71 0.06 -20.48
CA GLN A 285 38.15 0.05 -19.13
C GLN A 285 39.07 0.78 -18.16
N THR A 286 38.50 1.60 -17.28
CA THR A 286 39.25 2.22 -16.20
C THR A 286 39.57 1.18 -15.10
N LYS A 287 40.71 1.31 -14.41
CA LYS A 287 41.08 0.38 -13.31
C LYS A 287 40.22 0.58 -12.05
N THR A 288 39.53 1.70 -11.94
CA THR A 288 38.69 2.03 -10.80
C THR A 288 37.22 1.82 -11.16
N VAL A 289 36.48 1.16 -10.29
CA VAL A 289 35.02 0.97 -10.44
C VAL A 289 34.34 2.33 -10.43
N PRO A 290 33.50 2.66 -11.42
CA PRO A 290 32.77 3.94 -11.46
C PRO A 290 31.88 4.11 -10.23
N ASP A 291 31.74 5.36 -9.76
CA ASP A 291 30.89 5.69 -8.60
C ASP A 291 29.43 5.22 -8.77
N LEU A 292 28.90 5.34 -9.98
CA LEU A 292 27.56 4.85 -10.31
C LEU A 292 27.39 3.35 -9.99
N VAL A 293 28.39 2.52 -10.33
CA VAL A 293 28.35 1.06 -10.06
C VAL A 293 28.34 0.79 -8.56
N ASN A 294 29.22 1.48 -7.81
CA ASN A 294 29.28 1.35 -6.36
C ASN A 294 27.95 1.77 -5.70
N ARG A 295 27.37 2.88 -6.14
CA ARG A 295 26.07 3.36 -5.67
C ARG A 295 24.95 2.40 -6.02
N ALA A 296 24.94 1.82 -7.23
CA ALA A 296 23.95 0.84 -7.63
C ALA A 296 24.00 -0.42 -6.77
N ILE A 297 25.21 -0.95 -6.48
CA ILE A 297 25.41 -2.11 -5.59
C ILE A 297 24.91 -1.77 -4.17
N GLU A 298 25.21 -0.58 -3.68
CA GLU A 298 24.80 -0.15 -2.34
C GLU A 298 23.27 0.00 -2.25
N MET A 299 22.62 0.61 -3.26
CA MET A 299 21.17 0.70 -3.37
C MET A 299 20.52 -0.67 -3.45
N ALA A 300 21.02 -1.54 -4.31
CA ALA A 300 20.49 -2.90 -4.47
C ALA A 300 20.63 -3.72 -3.18
N ARG A 301 21.75 -3.60 -2.46
CA ARG A 301 21.95 -4.25 -1.15
C ARG A 301 20.96 -3.74 -0.10
N LYS A 302 20.73 -2.43 -0.05
CA LYS A 302 19.74 -1.83 0.85
C LYS A 302 18.35 -2.36 0.52
N GLN A 303 17.97 -2.40 -0.76
CA GLN A 303 16.67 -2.93 -1.18
C GLN A 303 16.50 -4.40 -0.80
N GLN A 304 17.51 -5.24 -1.01
CA GLN A 304 17.45 -6.65 -0.62
C GLN A 304 17.26 -6.82 0.90
N GLN A 305 17.97 -6.04 1.72
CA GLN A 305 17.77 -6.05 3.18
C GLN A 305 16.37 -5.57 3.57
N VAL A 306 15.83 -4.60 2.87
CA VAL A 306 14.45 -4.14 3.05
C VAL A 306 13.45 -5.24 2.71
N ASP A 307 13.62 -5.92 1.58
CA ASP A 307 12.73 -7.00 1.15
C ASP A 307 12.74 -8.17 2.16
N GLU A 308 13.90 -8.52 2.71
CA GLU A 308 14.04 -9.51 3.77
C GLU A 308 13.32 -9.09 5.06
N LEU A 309 13.47 -7.83 5.47
CA LEU A 309 12.79 -7.26 6.65
C LEU A 309 11.28 -7.17 6.44
N ILE A 310 10.82 -6.83 5.23
CA ILE A 310 9.41 -6.82 4.84
C ILE A 310 8.81 -8.21 4.96
N GLN A 311 9.52 -9.24 4.48
CA GLN A 311 9.08 -10.63 4.63
C GLN A 311 9.01 -11.06 6.11
N GLN A 312 9.97 -10.66 6.93
CA GLN A 312 9.99 -10.98 8.36
C GLN A 312 8.89 -10.24 9.15
N ASN A 313 8.59 -8.99 8.82
CA ASN A 313 7.67 -8.14 9.58
C ASN A 313 6.26 -8.04 9.01
N GLY A 314 6.00 -8.55 7.82
CA GLY A 314 4.65 -8.61 7.21
C GLY A 314 3.99 -7.25 6.89
N ILE A 315 4.72 -6.15 6.96
CA ILE A 315 4.16 -4.77 6.88
C ILE A 315 3.56 -4.46 5.51
N ASN A 316 4.13 -4.99 4.45
CA ASN A 316 3.60 -4.89 3.08
C ASN A 316 2.97 -6.21 2.59
N ALA A 317 2.76 -7.16 3.50
CA ALA A 317 2.06 -8.39 3.15
C ALA A 317 0.64 -8.08 2.67
N PRO A 318 0.09 -8.84 1.71
CA PRO A 318 -1.28 -8.66 1.23
C PRO A 318 -2.33 -8.90 2.33
N LYS A 319 -1.95 -9.61 3.40
CA LYS A 319 -2.80 -9.93 4.55
C LYS A 319 -2.22 -9.35 5.84
N PRO A 320 -3.08 -8.97 6.81
CA PRO A 320 -2.60 -8.47 8.11
C PRO A 320 -1.85 -9.56 8.89
N PRO A 321 -0.94 -9.17 9.81
CA PRO A 321 -0.24 -10.11 10.69
C PRO A 321 -1.20 -10.99 11.50
N VAL A 322 -0.95 -12.29 11.50
CA VAL A 322 -1.77 -13.27 12.21
C VAL A 322 -1.62 -13.10 13.73
N MET A 323 -2.76 -13.10 14.44
CA MET A 323 -2.76 -12.96 15.89
C MET A 323 -2.09 -14.18 16.55
N PRO A 324 -1.29 -13.98 17.64
CA PRO A 324 -0.64 -15.08 18.35
C PRO A 324 -1.65 -16.14 18.84
N GLN A 325 -1.32 -17.40 18.70
CA GLN A 325 -2.17 -18.48 19.19
C GLN A 325 -2.17 -18.56 20.73
N LYS A 326 -1.01 -18.28 21.36
CA LYS A 326 -0.88 -18.22 22.82
C LYS A 326 -1.17 -16.82 23.31
N LEU A 327 -2.25 -16.67 24.05
CA LEU A 327 -2.74 -15.41 24.57
C LEU A 327 -2.75 -15.40 26.10
N THR A 328 -2.70 -14.21 26.70
CA THR A 328 -2.93 -14.06 28.14
C THR A 328 -4.32 -14.56 28.54
N LYS A 329 -4.50 -14.87 29.82
CA LYS A 329 -5.80 -15.35 30.33
C LYS A 329 -6.95 -14.41 29.97
N PHE A 330 -6.72 -13.10 30.10
CA PHE A 330 -7.72 -12.09 29.73
C PHE A 330 -8.01 -12.07 28.24
N MET A 331 -6.99 -12.06 27.38
CA MET A 331 -7.20 -12.00 25.93
C MET A 331 -7.90 -13.26 25.41
N ARG A 332 -7.62 -14.43 25.97
CA ARG A 332 -8.36 -15.67 25.67
C ARG A 332 -9.82 -15.56 26.06
N LEU A 333 -10.11 -15.01 27.26
CA LEU A 333 -11.48 -14.85 27.75
C LEU A 333 -12.26 -13.89 26.86
N ILE A 334 -11.69 -12.72 26.53
CA ILE A 334 -12.39 -11.68 25.80
C ILE A 334 -12.67 -12.05 24.32
N THR A 335 -11.81 -12.90 23.74
CA THR A 335 -11.98 -13.38 22.35
C THR A 335 -12.65 -14.74 22.23
N LYS A 336 -12.99 -15.38 23.35
CA LYS A 336 -13.52 -16.75 23.39
C LYS A 336 -14.77 -16.96 22.53
N ASN A 337 -15.67 -15.98 22.57
CA ASN A 337 -16.98 -16.06 21.89
C ASN A 337 -16.99 -15.35 20.54
N VAL A 338 -15.81 -14.97 20.04
CA VAL A 338 -15.63 -14.20 18.80
C VAL A 338 -15.16 -15.14 17.68
N PRO A 339 -15.78 -15.08 16.48
CA PRO A 339 -15.27 -15.77 15.30
C PRO A 339 -13.81 -15.43 15.00
N GLU A 340 -13.05 -16.37 14.45
CA GLU A 340 -11.60 -16.28 14.32
C GLU A 340 -11.14 -15.00 13.60
N HIS A 341 -11.73 -14.70 12.45
CA HIS A 341 -11.39 -13.53 11.65
C HIS A 341 -11.74 -12.16 12.29
N LEU A 342 -12.61 -12.16 13.33
CA LEU A 342 -12.98 -10.96 14.08
C LEU A 342 -12.13 -10.76 15.35
N LYS A 343 -11.40 -11.79 15.80
CA LYS A 343 -10.59 -11.72 17.02
C LYS A 343 -9.55 -10.59 17.03
N PRO A 344 -8.79 -10.33 15.93
CA PRO A 344 -7.84 -9.23 15.90
C PRO A 344 -8.50 -7.87 16.14
N SER A 345 -9.63 -7.59 15.48
CA SER A 345 -10.38 -6.36 15.66
C SER A 345 -10.87 -6.19 17.11
N VAL A 346 -11.41 -7.23 17.73
CA VAL A 346 -11.84 -7.22 19.14
C VAL A 346 -10.64 -7.02 20.06
N ALA A 347 -9.54 -7.78 19.86
CA ALA A 347 -8.34 -7.70 20.66
C ALA A 347 -7.72 -6.28 20.69
N MET A 348 -7.78 -5.57 19.58
CA MET A 348 -7.31 -4.18 19.50
C MET A 348 -8.32 -3.19 20.11
N SER A 349 -9.61 -3.42 19.92
CA SER A 349 -10.68 -2.48 20.30
C SER A 349 -11.02 -2.46 21.80
N VAL A 350 -10.59 -3.43 22.59
CA VAL A 350 -10.91 -3.47 24.04
C VAL A 350 -10.07 -2.51 24.88
N PHE A 351 -8.90 -2.07 24.42
CA PHE A 351 -7.98 -1.26 25.23
C PHE A 351 -8.51 0.10 25.64
N PRO A 352 -9.27 0.87 24.81
CA PRO A 352 -9.88 2.11 25.28
C PRO A 352 -10.81 1.91 26.48
N SER A 353 -11.60 0.84 26.52
CA SER A 353 -12.46 0.50 27.64
C SER A 353 -11.67 0.04 28.87
N LEU A 354 -10.56 -0.69 28.69
CA LEU A 354 -9.66 -1.06 29.79
C LEU A 354 -8.95 0.17 30.37
N GLY A 355 -8.50 1.10 29.53
CA GLY A 355 -7.89 2.36 29.97
C GLY A 355 -8.83 3.21 30.81
N ALA A 356 -10.15 3.13 30.59
CA ALA A 356 -11.15 3.85 31.39
C ALA A 356 -11.17 3.43 32.88
N HIS A 357 -10.66 2.25 33.22
CA HIS A 357 -10.56 1.74 34.60
C HIS A 357 -9.26 2.15 35.31
N CYS A 358 -8.26 2.68 34.60
CA CYS A 358 -6.92 2.94 35.12
C CYS A 358 -6.78 4.34 35.75
N LYS A 359 -7.56 4.64 36.78
CA LYS A 359 -7.49 5.96 37.46
C LYS A 359 -6.15 6.16 38.19
N GLY A 360 -5.39 7.19 37.81
CA GLY A 360 -4.15 7.57 38.49
C GLY A 360 -2.99 6.60 38.28
N VAL A 361 -3.07 5.77 37.26
CA VAL A 361 -1.99 4.83 36.83
C VAL A 361 -1.08 5.56 35.86
N LYS A 362 0.24 5.48 36.10
CA LYS A 362 1.26 5.98 35.17
C LYS A 362 2.30 4.91 34.89
N PHE A 363 2.80 4.88 33.67
CA PHE A 363 3.85 3.97 33.23
C PHE A 363 5.12 4.76 32.94
N ARG A 364 6.29 4.24 33.34
CA ARG A 364 7.58 4.83 32.95
C ARG A 364 8.01 4.21 31.61
N TYR A 365 8.10 5.06 30.59
CA TYR A 365 8.56 4.70 29.26
C TYR A 365 10.08 4.74 29.14
N ASN A 366 10.65 4.28 28.03
CA ASN A 366 12.10 4.16 27.79
C ASN A 366 12.88 5.50 27.87
N ASP A 367 12.24 6.60 27.51
CA ASP A 367 12.80 7.97 27.59
C ASP A 367 12.62 8.61 28.96
N ASN A 368 12.21 7.82 29.97
CA ASN A 368 11.83 8.25 31.31
C ASN A 368 10.54 9.08 31.39
N ALA A 369 9.84 9.32 30.28
CA ALA A 369 8.53 9.97 30.31
C ALA A 369 7.52 9.13 31.10
N LEU A 370 6.62 9.82 31.79
CA LEU A 370 5.48 9.21 32.45
C LEU A 370 4.28 9.29 31.52
N VAL A 371 3.78 8.14 31.11
CA VAL A 371 2.64 8.03 30.20
C VAL A 371 1.46 7.39 30.89
N GLU A 372 0.26 7.81 30.54
CA GLU A 372 -0.99 7.26 31.08
C GLU A 372 -1.63 6.28 30.06
N PRO A 373 -2.52 5.37 30.50
CA PRO A 373 -3.18 4.36 29.66
C PRO A 373 -4.27 4.98 28.75
N THR A 374 -3.84 5.83 27.84
CA THR A 374 -4.69 6.46 26.82
C THR A 374 -4.69 5.65 25.54
N PHE A 375 -5.89 5.41 25.01
CA PHE A 375 -6.10 4.63 23.79
C PHE A 375 -7.20 5.25 22.93
N MET A 376 -6.90 5.47 21.69
CA MET A 376 -7.85 5.90 20.66
C MET A 376 -7.80 4.87 19.53
N ASN A 377 -8.88 4.14 19.32
CA ASN A 377 -8.89 3.02 18.37
C ASN A 377 -9.94 3.20 17.29
N VAL A 378 -9.54 2.99 16.04
CA VAL A 378 -10.41 3.07 14.85
C VAL A 378 -10.51 1.70 14.20
N ASN A 379 -11.71 1.14 14.17
CA ASN A 379 -12.02 -0.11 13.49
C ASN A 379 -12.46 0.19 12.05
N VAL A 380 -11.56 -0.04 11.09
CA VAL A 380 -11.76 0.29 9.68
C VAL A 380 -12.05 -0.97 8.89
N ALA A 381 -13.31 -1.14 8.48
CA ALA A 381 -13.69 -2.31 7.69
C ALA A 381 -14.90 -2.01 6.81
N GLU A 382 -15.14 -2.83 5.81
CA GLU A 382 -16.25 -2.66 4.88
C GLU A 382 -17.62 -2.71 5.57
N MET A 383 -18.65 -2.28 4.86
CA MET A 383 -20.02 -2.38 5.37
C MET A 383 -20.39 -3.86 5.59
N SER A 384 -21.17 -4.12 6.63
CA SER A 384 -21.64 -5.46 7.00
C SER A 384 -20.55 -6.48 7.37
N SER A 385 -19.29 -6.07 7.53
CA SER A 385 -18.15 -6.94 7.87
C SER A 385 -18.12 -7.46 9.32
N GLY A 386 -19.11 -7.14 10.14
CA GLY A 386 -19.14 -7.57 11.55
C GLY A 386 -18.43 -6.63 12.53
N LYS A 387 -18.25 -5.34 12.20
CA LYS A 387 -17.64 -4.33 13.10
C LYS A 387 -18.26 -4.28 14.50
N SER A 388 -19.56 -4.62 14.64
CA SER A 388 -20.26 -4.67 15.92
C SER A 388 -19.83 -5.81 16.85
N ALA A 389 -18.98 -6.74 16.40
CA ALA A 389 -18.42 -7.83 17.21
C ALA A 389 -17.71 -7.31 18.48
N VAL A 390 -17.16 -6.11 18.45
CA VAL A 390 -16.50 -5.46 19.58
C VAL A 390 -17.46 -5.04 20.70
N ASN A 391 -18.75 -4.89 20.39
CA ASN A 391 -19.72 -4.28 21.33
C ASN A 391 -19.92 -5.14 22.60
N LYS A 392 -20.18 -6.43 22.47
CA LYS A 392 -20.40 -7.31 23.62
C LYS A 392 -19.20 -7.44 24.55
N PRO A 393 -17.98 -7.67 24.06
CA PRO A 393 -16.76 -7.61 24.88
C PRO A 393 -16.58 -6.27 25.61
N ILE A 394 -16.77 -5.16 24.93
CA ILE A 394 -16.67 -3.82 25.56
C ILE A 394 -17.79 -3.61 26.60
N ASP A 395 -19.03 -4.00 26.30
CA ASP A 395 -20.13 -3.91 27.25
C ASP A 395 -19.84 -4.71 28.53
N ALA A 396 -19.22 -5.90 28.42
CA ALA A 396 -18.82 -6.70 29.56
C ALA A 396 -17.67 -6.05 30.38
N ILE A 397 -16.70 -5.41 29.73
CA ILE A 397 -15.63 -4.66 30.39
C ILE A 397 -16.18 -3.45 31.12
N MET A 398 -17.09 -2.72 30.53
CA MET A 398 -17.64 -1.45 31.05
C MET A 398 -18.88 -1.62 31.95
N ALA A 399 -19.22 -2.84 32.38
CA ALA A 399 -20.45 -3.09 33.10
C ALA A 399 -20.55 -2.35 34.47
N ASP A 400 -19.47 -2.34 35.24
CA ASP A 400 -19.37 -1.60 36.52
C ASP A 400 -19.47 -0.08 36.32
N ILE A 401 -18.74 0.46 35.35
CA ILE A 401 -18.80 1.91 35.01
C ILE A 401 -20.22 2.26 34.57
N LYS A 402 -20.86 1.44 33.76
CA LYS A 402 -22.22 1.68 33.27
C LYS A 402 -23.25 1.69 34.41
N GLU A 403 -23.08 0.78 35.38
CA GLU A 403 -23.93 0.75 36.59
C GLU A 403 -23.74 2.03 37.40
N GLN A 404 -22.50 2.42 37.65
CA GLN A 404 -22.21 3.65 38.40
C GLN A 404 -22.70 4.90 37.68
N ASP A 405 -22.48 5.00 36.36
CA ASP A 405 -22.96 6.10 35.52
C ASP A 405 -24.49 6.23 35.58
N THR A 406 -25.21 5.11 35.61
CA THR A 406 -26.68 5.11 35.72
C THR A 406 -27.13 5.73 37.03
N LYS A 407 -26.46 5.40 38.15
CA LYS A 407 -26.72 5.97 39.46
C LYS A 407 -26.42 7.49 39.48
N ASN A 408 -25.26 7.88 38.94
CA ASN A 408 -24.84 9.26 38.90
C ASN A 408 -25.73 10.14 38.00
N ARG A 409 -26.17 9.61 36.84
CA ARG A 409 -27.10 10.31 35.96
C ARG A 409 -28.47 10.54 36.63
N LYS A 410 -28.96 9.57 37.40
CA LYS A 410 -30.20 9.73 38.17
C LYS A 410 -30.07 10.85 39.18
N LEU A 411 -29.00 10.89 39.99
CA LEU A 411 -28.74 11.94 40.94
C LEU A 411 -28.61 13.34 40.28
N MET A 412 -27.95 13.41 39.12
CA MET A 412 -27.86 14.66 38.36
C MET A 412 -29.21 15.11 37.79
N GLN A 413 -30.09 14.19 37.45
CA GLN A 413 -31.44 14.52 36.99
C GLN A 413 -32.29 15.03 38.14
N GLU A 414 -32.27 14.38 39.31
CA GLU A 414 -32.92 14.81 40.52
C GLU A 414 -32.48 16.24 40.94
N TYR A 415 -31.17 16.52 40.87
CA TYR A 415 -30.64 17.87 41.08
C TYR A 415 -31.22 18.88 40.07
N LYS A 416 -31.29 18.56 38.77
CA LYS A 416 -31.87 19.47 37.78
C LYS A 416 -33.33 19.76 38.04
N GLU A 417 -34.12 18.76 38.40
CA GLU A 417 -35.53 18.89 38.72
C GLU A 417 -35.71 19.83 39.98
N GLN A 418 -34.87 19.64 41.00
CA GLN A 418 -34.86 20.50 42.19
C GLN A 418 -34.43 21.94 41.85
N TYR A 419 -33.42 22.10 41.01
CA TYR A 419 -32.93 23.41 40.58
C TYR A 419 -33.96 24.17 39.77
N ASP A 420 -34.67 23.49 38.88
CA ASP A 420 -35.68 24.09 38.02
C ASP A 420 -37.00 24.41 38.83
N ALA A 421 -37.33 23.58 39.81
CA ALA A 421 -38.49 23.77 40.67
C ALA A 421 -38.23 24.86 41.75
N CYS A 422 -37.00 25.21 42.08
CA CYS A 422 -36.69 26.21 43.10
C CYS A 422 -37.06 27.62 42.65
N PRO A 423 -37.88 28.40 43.42
CA PRO A 423 -38.25 29.77 43.12
C PRO A 423 -37.08 30.70 42.84
N ALA A 424 -37.30 31.79 42.08
CA ALA A 424 -36.23 32.71 41.70
C ALA A 424 -35.66 33.51 42.87
N ASP A 425 -36.43 33.66 43.93
CA ASP A 425 -36.14 34.36 45.16
C ASP A 425 -35.51 33.47 46.25
N GLU A 426 -35.45 32.18 46.04
CA GLU A 426 -34.77 31.24 46.93
C GLU A 426 -33.35 30.89 46.45
N GLN A 427 -32.52 30.46 47.42
CA GLN A 427 -31.16 29.98 47.11
C GLN A 427 -31.22 28.69 46.32
N LYS A 428 -30.73 28.71 45.06
CA LYS A 428 -30.67 27.54 44.21
C LYS A 428 -29.83 26.44 44.87
N PRO A 429 -30.22 25.15 44.73
CA PRO A 429 -29.45 24.04 45.25
C PRO A 429 -28.05 24.00 44.60
N GLU A 430 -27.03 23.68 45.37
CA GLU A 430 -25.67 23.49 44.85
C GLU A 430 -25.60 22.23 43.98
N ARG A 431 -24.82 22.32 42.91
CA ARG A 431 -24.56 21.17 42.04
C ARG A 431 -23.80 20.09 42.80
N PRO A 432 -24.28 18.82 42.81
CA PRO A 432 -23.57 17.73 43.45
C PRO A 432 -22.16 17.58 42.88
N LYS A 433 -21.14 17.54 43.74
CA LYS A 433 -19.74 17.33 43.38
C LYS A 433 -19.41 15.84 43.28
N GLY A 434 -18.50 15.45 42.39
CA GLY A 434 -17.95 14.08 42.29
C GLY A 434 -18.87 13.06 41.64
N LEU A 435 -19.97 13.46 40.99
CA LEU A 435 -20.84 12.59 40.21
C LEU A 435 -20.25 12.43 38.81
N ALA A 436 -19.18 11.65 38.69
CA ALA A 436 -18.55 11.37 37.42
C ALA A 436 -19.44 10.49 36.53
N VAL A 437 -19.58 10.86 35.27
CA VAL A 437 -20.12 10.01 34.22
C VAL A 437 -18.98 9.70 33.24
N GLN A 438 -18.51 8.46 33.24
CA GLN A 438 -17.35 8.08 32.47
C GLN A 438 -17.69 7.61 31.05
N TRP A 439 -18.79 6.86 30.86
CA TRP A 439 -19.22 6.47 29.53
C TRP A 439 -20.10 7.55 28.91
N VAL A 440 -19.45 8.45 28.18
CA VAL A 440 -20.08 9.60 27.57
C VAL A 440 -20.47 9.33 26.09
N LYS A 441 -21.49 10.03 25.63
CA LYS A 441 -21.93 9.96 24.23
C LYS A 441 -21.01 10.82 23.36
N SER A 442 -20.99 10.52 22.07
CA SER A 442 -20.22 11.30 21.07
C SER A 442 -20.87 12.64 20.72
N ASP A 443 -22.19 12.78 20.94
CA ASP A 443 -22.91 14.03 20.73
C ASP A 443 -22.72 14.95 21.94
N MET A 444 -21.68 15.77 21.90
CA MET A 444 -21.34 16.72 22.96
C MET A 444 -20.67 17.97 22.39
N THR A 445 -20.95 19.11 23.02
CA THR A 445 -20.27 20.36 22.71
C THR A 445 -18.93 20.44 23.42
N PRO A 446 -17.97 21.28 22.97
CA PRO A 446 -16.69 21.48 23.69
C PRO A 446 -16.88 21.92 25.16
N ALA A 447 -17.89 22.74 25.48
CA ALA A 447 -18.19 23.12 26.84
C ALA A 447 -18.69 21.96 27.72
N ALA A 448 -19.57 21.09 27.14
CA ALA A 448 -20.01 19.88 27.82
C ALA A 448 -18.84 18.90 28.03
N PHE A 449 -17.92 18.80 27.06
CA PHE A 449 -16.73 17.98 27.17
C PHE A 449 -15.83 18.41 28.33
N VAL A 450 -15.53 19.73 28.46
CA VAL A 450 -14.72 20.26 29.55
C VAL A 450 -15.41 20.00 30.89
N GLN A 451 -16.73 20.24 31.00
CA GLN A 451 -17.47 19.98 32.22
C GLN A 451 -17.46 18.50 32.64
N LEU A 452 -17.68 17.61 31.70
CA LEU A 452 -17.64 16.16 31.97
C LEU A 452 -16.24 15.70 32.41
N MET A 453 -15.19 16.29 31.84
CA MET A 453 -13.81 16.01 32.22
C MET A 453 -13.50 16.50 33.63
N ALA A 454 -13.96 17.71 34.00
CA ALA A 454 -13.85 18.27 35.36
C ALA A 454 -14.59 17.38 36.37
N ASP A 455 -15.85 17.00 36.08
CA ASP A 455 -16.66 16.12 36.93
C ASP A 455 -16.03 14.74 37.10
N ALA A 456 -15.26 14.25 36.12
CA ALA A 456 -14.60 12.96 36.17
C ALA A 456 -13.52 12.86 37.25
N GLY A 457 -12.96 14.01 37.72
CA GLY A 457 -12.02 14.07 38.85
C GLY A 457 -10.79 13.18 38.62
N GLY A 458 -10.16 13.26 37.44
CA GLY A 458 -8.99 12.51 37.08
C GLY A 458 -9.25 11.06 36.59
N ARG A 459 -10.52 10.67 36.41
CA ARG A 459 -10.88 9.42 35.75
C ARG A 459 -10.85 9.63 34.23
N PHE A 460 -10.63 8.52 33.48
CA PHE A 460 -10.74 8.56 32.03
C PHE A 460 -12.21 8.53 31.60
N LEU A 461 -12.60 9.43 30.73
CA LEU A 461 -13.84 9.31 29.97
C LEU A 461 -13.68 8.23 28.89
N TYR A 462 -14.77 7.58 28.55
CA TYR A 462 -14.83 6.61 27.48
C TYR A 462 -15.98 6.93 26.52
N THR A 463 -15.73 6.86 25.21
CA THR A 463 -16.75 7.03 24.17
C THR A 463 -16.68 5.90 23.17
N ARG A 464 -17.83 5.34 22.79
CA ARG A 464 -17.94 4.41 21.66
C ARG A 464 -18.77 5.08 20.57
N MET A 465 -18.22 5.15 19.35
CA MET A 465 -18.81 5.77 18.18
C MET A 465 -19.02 4.76 17.08
N ASP A 466 -20.19 4.73 16.48
CA ASP A 466 -20.51 3.88 15.32
C ASP A 466 -19.89 4.40 14.02
N GLU A 467 -19.56 5.73 13.98
CA GLU A 467 -18.90 6.36 12.87
C GLU A 467 -17.92 7.45 13.35
N ILE A 468 -16.70 7.44 12.84
CA ILE A 468 -15.64 8.40 13.23
C ILE A 468 -16.04 9.85 12.95
N GLY A 469 -16.86 10.08 11.96
CA GLY A 469 -17.38 11.42 11.60
C GLY A 469 -18.11 12.12 12.73
N MET A 470 -18.58 11.37 13.75
CA MET A 470 -19.23 11.96 14.94
C MET A 470 -18.29 12.86 15.75
N LEU A 471 -16.97 12.66 15.68
CA LEU A 471 -15.98 13.56 16.27
C LEU A 471 -16.08 15.00 15.74
N ASN A 472 -16.61 15.19 14.53
CA ASN A 472 -16.78 16.53 13.96
C ASN A 472 -17.76 17.42 14.74
N GLN A 473 -18.58 16.84 15.62
CA GLN A 473 -19.49 17.63 16.49
C GLN A 473 -18.73 18.43 17.55
N LEU A 474 -17.50 18.05 17.86
CA LEU A 474 -16.60 18.83 18.70
C LEU A 474 -16.00 20.05 17.96
N LYS A 475 -16.30 20.24 16.67
CA LYS A 475 -15.92 21.45 15.93
C LYS A 475 -16.77 22.63 16.41
N THR A 476 -16.13 23.73 16.77
CA THR A 476 -16.82 25.01 17.01
C THR A 476 -17.21 25.63 15.67
N ASN A 477 -18.34 26.35 15.64
CA ASN A 477 -18.87 27.10 14.48
C ASN A 477 -17.99 28.29 14.04
N GLY A 478 -16.68 28.24 14.25
CA GLY A 478 -15.70 29.25 13.91
C GLY A 478 -14.41 28.63 13.35
N LYS A 479 -13.59 29.43 12.77
CA LYS A 479 -12.40 29.15 11.97
C LYS A 479 -11.27 28.31 12.65
N GLY A 480 -11.54 27.34 13.52
CA GLY A 480 -10.54 26.53 14.18
C GLY A 480 -10.88 25.04 14.14
N ASN A 481 -9.89 24.20 13.88
CA ASN A 481 -10.04 22.74 13.87
C ASN A 481 -9.72 22.17 15.28
N ASN A 482 -10.55 22.50 16.29
CA ASN A 482 -10.32 22.10 17.68
C ASN A 482 -10.34 20.58 17.90
N VAL A 483 -10.93 19.80 16.96
CA VAL A 483 -11.00 18.34 17.09
C VAL A 483 -9.63 17.70 17.09
N THR A 484 -8.78 18.06 16.13
CA THR A 484 -7.43 17.50 16.03
C THR A 484 -6.55 17.88 17.21
N GLU A 485 -6.73 19.09 17.76
CA GLU A 485 -6.06 19.52 18.97
C GLU A 485 -6.50 18.68 20.18
N ILE A 486 -7.80 18.54 20.42
CA ILE A 486 -8.32 17.72 21.53
C ILE A 486 -7.84 16.26 21.41
N LEU A 487 -7.82 15.70 20.20
CA LEU A 487 -7.35 14.33 19.96
C LEU A 487 -5.85 14.18 20.27
N ARG A 488 -5.03 15.18 19.94
CA ARG A 488 -3.59 15.17 20.30
C ARG A 488 -3.39 15.29 21.80
N LEU A 489 -4.11 16.22 22.45
CA LEU A 489 -4.07 16.39 23.91
C LEU A 489 -4.55 15.14 24.64
N ALA A 490 -5.60 14.46 24.13
CA ALA A 490 -6.10 13.23 24.73
C ALA A 490 -5.06 12.11 24.76
N TYR A 491 -4.19 12.02 23.76
CA TYR A 491 -3.15 10.98 23.72
C TYR A 491 -2.09 11.16 24.81
N ASP A 492 -1.72 12.40 25.09
CA ASP A 492 -0.67 12.78 26.02
C ASP A 492 -1.21 13.22 27.39
N CYS A 493 -2.53 13.16 27.62
CA CYS A 493 -3.23 13.72 28.79
C CYS A 493 -2.90 15.22 29.02
N GLY A 494 -2.78 15.98 27.93
CA GLY A 494 -2.47 17.41 27.98
C GLY A 494 -3.64 18.25 28.51
N GLU A 495 -3.34 19.48 28.83
CA GLU A 495 -4.33 20.43 29.33
C GLU A 495 -5.15 21.06 28.19
N TYR A 496 -6.45 21.12 28.38
CA TYR A 496 -7.40 21.82 27.50
C TYR A 496 -8.36 22.64 28.34
N GLY A 497 -8.57 23.89 27.97
CA GLY A 497 -9.42 24.79 28.74
C GLY A 497 -10.28 25.66 27.85
N GLN A 498 -11.31 26.23 28.48
CA GLN A 498 -12.13 27.29 27.89
C GLN A 498 -12.24 28.42 28.89
N GLU A 499 -11.99 29.64 28.43
CA GLU A 499 -12.26 30.86 29.18
C GLU A 499 -13.46 31.58 28.57
N ARG A 500 -14.53 31.77 29.36
CA ARG A 500 -15.79 32.37 28.91
C ARG A 500 -16.25 33.43 29.92
N VAL A 501 -16.71 34.57 29.43
CA VAL A 501 -17.09 35.73 30.24
C VAL A 501 -18.49 35.60 30.86
N GLY A 502 -19.31 34.64 30.44
CA GLY A 502 -20.69 34.49 30.89
C GLY A 502 -20.80 33.81 32.27
N THR A 503 -21.63 34.30 33.17
CA THR A 503 -21.87 33.75 34.52
C THR A 503 -22.37 32.30 34.56
N LYS A 504 -22.94 31.79 33.45
CA LYS A 504 -23.38 30.42 33.29
C LYS A 504 -22.45 29.61 32.39
N SER A 505 -21.31 30.17 32.00
CA SER A 505 -20.35 29.53 31.10
C SER A 505 -19.41 28.62 31.87
N VAL A 506 -19.01 27.52 31.27
CA VAL A 506 -17.94 26.66 31.78
C VAL A 506 -16.59 27.33 31.46
N SER A 507 -15.87 27.72 32.50
CA SER A 507 -14.50 28.28 32.42
C SER A 507 -13.62 27.43 33.29
N GLU A 508 -13.03 26.39 32.74
CA GLU A 508 -12.16 25.46 33.44
C GLU A 508 -11.02 24.96 32.53
N CYS A 509 -9.89 24.62 33.13
CA CYS A 509 -8.78 23.94 32.52
C CYS A 509 -8.73 22.52 33.06
N VAL A 510 -8.71 21.54 32.18
CA VAL A 510 -8.78 20.12 32.51
C VAL A 510 -7.70 19.32 31.76
N GLU A 511 -7.14 18.31 32.43
CA GLU A 511 -6.32 17.31 31.74
C GLU A 511 -7.22 16.38 30.92
N VAL A 512 -6.97 16.25 29.61
CA VAL A 512 -7.82 15.47 28.68
C VAL A 512 -7.54 13.99 28.83
N ARG A 513 -8.22 13.33 29.77
CA ARG A 513 -8.19 11.87 29.94
C ARG A 513 -9.36 11.23 29.21
N TRP A 514 -9.18 10.97 27.93
CA TRP A 514 -10.26 10.51 27.07
C TRP A 514 -9.84 9.31 26.19
N ASN A 515 -10.48 8.19 26.44
CA ASN A 515 -10.36 6.95 25.68
C ASN A 515 -11.57 6.75 24.77
N TRP A 516 -11.38 6.27 23.56
CA TRP A 516 -12.51 6.03 22.69
C TRP A 516 -12.28 4.98 21.60
N ASN A 517 -13.39 4.41 21.14
CA ASN A 517 -13.48 3.57 19.96
C ASN A 517 -14.35 4.22 18.89
N ALA A 518 -13.92 4.17 17.65
CA ALA A 518 -14.74 4.54 16.49
C ALA A 518 -14.73 3.40 15.47
N SER A 519 -15.84 3.26 14.74
CA SER A 519 -15.93 2.40 13.57
C SER A 519 -16.06 3.24 12.33
N THR A 520 -15.58 2.76 11.19
CA THR A 520 -15.75 3.46 9.91
C THR A 520 -15.47 2.53 8.73
N THR A 521 -15.69 3.02 7.51
CA THR A 521 -15.26 2.35 6.28
C THR A 521 -13.96 2.95 5.76
N PRO A 522 -13.16 2.24 4.94
CA PRO A 522 -11.87 2.74 4.45
C PRO A 522 -11.98 4.10 3.75
N GLY A 523 -12.99 4.28 2.90
CA GLY A 523 -13.22 5.54 2.19
C GLY A 523 -13.51 6.72 3.12
N LYS A 524 -14.39 6.52 4.13
CA LYS A 524 -14.70 7.55 5.13
C LYS A 524 -13.51 7.84 6.04
N CYS A 525 -12.74 6.81 6.43
CA CYS A 525 -11.53 6.95 7.22
C CYS A 525 -10.52 7.88 6.52
N ARG A 526 -10.21 7.59 5.27
CA ARG A 526 -9.29 8.41 4.46
C ARG A 526 -9.77 9.85 4.33
N ARG A 527 -11.09 10.07 4.21
CA ARG A 527 -11.68 11.41 4.10
C ARG A 527 -11.60 12.18 5.42
N PHE A 528 -11.85 11.50 6.55
CA PHE A 528 -11.80 12.13 7.88
C PHE A 528 -10.37 12.65 8.20
N PHE A 529 -9.35 11.88 7.87
CA PHE A 529 -7.95 12.23 8.13
C PHE A 529 -7.27 13.00 7.00
N ALA A 530 -7.97 13.37 5.92
CA ALA A 530 -7.36 13.99 4.74
C ALA A 530 -6.52 15.24 5.08
N ASP A 531 -7.03 16.11 5.96
CA ASP A 531 -6.39 17.37 6.36
C ASP A 531 -5.42 17.21 7.55
N SER A 532 -5.38 16.04 8.18
CA SER A 532 -4.59 15.79 9.42
C SER A 532 -3.60 14.63 9.28
N MET A 533 -3.24 14.26 8.04
CA MET A 533 -2.32 13.16 7.80
C MET A 533 -0.90 13.44 8.32
N LEU A 534 -0.44 14.68 8.20
CA LEU A 534 0.93 15.09 8.54
C LEU A 534 1.02 15.93 9.84
N ASP A 535 -0.10 16.25 10.51
CA ASP A 535 -0.11 17.06 11.74
C ASP A 535 0.15 16.24 13.02
N GLY A 536 0.45 14.95 12.88
CA GLY A 536 0.70 14.02 13.97
C GLY A 536 -0.55 13.46 14.65
N THR A 537 -1.77 13.84 14.23
CA THR A 537 -3.02 13.30 14.80
C THR A 537 -3.17 11.82 14.47
N LEU A 538 -2.96 11.44 13.21
CA LEU A 538 -3.09 10.06 12.75
C LEU A 538 -2.11 9.12 13.45
N SER A 539 -0.87 9.53 13.69
CA SER A 539 0.15 8.68 14.32
C SER A 539 -0.23 8.24 15.73
N ARG A 540 -1.04 9.06 16.44
CA ARG A 540 -1.48 8.83 17.83
C ARG A 540 -2.64 7.83 17.95
N MET A 541 -3.32 7.52 16.85
CA MET A 541 -4.44 6.58 16.84
C MET A 541 -3.97 5.18 16.54
N SER A 542 -4.66 4.20 17.09
CA SER A 542 -4.50 2.79 16.72
C SER A 542 -5.56 2.41 15.71
N PHE A 543 -5.18 1.59 14.74
CA PHE A 543 -6.09 1.10 13.72
C PHE A 543 -6.20 -0.42 13.77
N CYS A 544 -7.41 -0.91 13.52
CA CYS A 544 -7.65 -2.32 13.30
C CYS A 544 -8.64 -2.50 12.14
N THR A 545 -8.63 -3.68 11.55
CA THR A 545 -9.50 -4.04 10.43
C THR A 545 -10.10 -5.42 10.63
N ILE A 546 -11.06 -5.76 9.79
CA ILE A 546 -11.61 -7.10 9.67
C ILE A 546 -11.20 -7.61 8.29
N TYR A 547 -10.40 -8.65 8.28
CA TYR A 547 -9.95 -9.32 7.08
C TYR A 547 -10.47 -10.75 7.07
N THR A 548 -11.15 -11.15 6.02
CA THR A 548 -11.61 -12.52 5.81
C THR A 548 -11.64 -12.85 4.33
N ASP A 549 -11.25 -14.06 4.00
CA ASP A 549 -11.43 -14.68 2.68
C ASP A 549 -12.67 -15.61 2.71
N ASP A 550 -13.43 -15.61 3.80
CA ASP A 550 -14.55 -16.55 4.03
C ASP A 550 -15.87 -15.77 4.10
N ASP A 551 -16.77 -16.04 3.16
CA ASP A 551 -18.08 -15.41 3.06
C ASP A 551 -19.15 -16.09 3.95
N ARG A 552 -18.79 -17.13 4.68
CA ARG A 552 -19.71 -17.83 5.59
C ARG A 552 -20.13 -16.90 6.72
N MET A 553 -21.42 -17.01 7.09
CA MET A 553 -21.96 -16.27 8.23
C MET A 553 -21.20 -16.60 9.50
N PRO A 554 -20.61 -15.61 10.22
CA PRO A 554 -19.82 -15.87 11.41
C PRO A 554 -20.69 -16.39 12.56
N LEU A 555 -20.24 -17.45 13.22
CA LEU A 555 -20.90 -18.00 14.41
C LEU A 555 -20.27 -17.43 15.67
N TYR A 556 -21.07 -16.73 16.46
CA TYR A 556 -20.66 -16.19 17.77
C TYR A 556 -20.98 -17.18 18.89
N GLY A 557 -20.14 -17.19 19.92
CA GLY A 557 -20.48 -17.85 21.18
C GLY A 557 -21.50 -17.02 21.98
N ILE A 558 -21.96 -17.60 23.10
CA ILE A 558 -22.97 -17.00 23.98
C ILE A 558 -22.29 -16.05 24.97
N TYR A 559 -22.82 -14.82 25.08
CA TYR A 559 -22.45 -13.83 26.07
C TYR A 559 -23.50 -13.81 27.19
N ASP A 560 -23.19 -14.49 28.29
CA ASP A 560 -24.07 -14.63 29.46
C ASP A 560 -23.53 -13.81 30.66
N ASP A 561 -24.28 -13.81 31.76
CA ASP A 561 -23.88 -13.13 32.99
C ASP A 561 -22.60 -13.71 33.59
N LYS A 562 -22.35 -15.00 33.40
CA LYS A 562 -21.13 -15.67 33.86
C LYS A 562 -19.91 -15.13 33.11
N TYR A 563 -20.04 -14.94 31.80
CA TYR A 563 -18.98 -14.30 31.01
C TYR A 563 -18.68 -12.89 31.52
N THR A 564 -19.73 -12.08 31.69
CA THR A 564 -19.59 -10.71 32.21
C THR A 564 -18.92 -10.69 33.56
N LYS A 565 -19.32 -11.56 34.48
CA LYS A 565 -18.74 -11.70 35.82
C LYS A 565 -17.23 -12.04 35.75
N GLN A 566 -16.87 -13.02 34.92
CA GLN A 566 -15.46 -13.40 34.73
C GLN A 566 -14.60 -12.24 34.17
N VAL A 567 -15.16 -11.46 33.25
CA VAL A 567 -14.48 -10.26 32.70
C VAL A 567 -14.30 -9.22 33.79
N GLN A 568 -15.35 -8.93 34.59
CA GLN A 568 -15.32 -7.96 35.66
C GLN A 568 -14.32 -8.32 36.78
N GLU A 569 -14.21 -9.61 37.16
CA GLU A 569 -13.21 -10.10 38.12
C GLU A 569 -11.78 -9.79 37.67
N MET A 570 -11.51 -9.83 36.36
CA MET A 570 -10.18 -9.49 35.83
C MET A 570 -9.98 -7.96 35.70
N VAL A 571 -11.01 -7.22 35.32
CA VAL A 571 -10.99 -5.76 35.19
C VAL A 571 -10.80 -5.08 36.55
N ALA A 572 -11.28 -5.67 37.65
CA ALA A 572 -11.09 -5.19 39.01
C ALA A 572 -9.61 -4.89 39.34
N GLN A 573 -8.67 -5.68 38.77
CA GLN A 573 -7.23 -5.45 38.95
C GLN A 573 -6.77 -4.09 38.43
N LEU A 574 -7.45 -3.55 37.39
CA LEU A 574 -7.17 -2.22 36.83
C LEU A 574 -7.73 -1.12 37.75
N ASN A 575 -8.93 -1.35 38.34
CA ASN A 575 -9.55 -0.42 39.27
C ASN A 575 -8.70 -0.28 40.57
N ASP A 576 -8.02 -1.35 40.97
CA ASP A 576 -7.18 -1.39 42.17
C ASP A 576 -5.77 -0.83 41.93
N ALA A 577 -5.31 -0.80 40.70
CA ALA A 577 -3.98 -0.31 40.33
C ALA A 577 -3.89 1.22 40.52
N LYS A 578 -2.80 1.69 41.11
CA LYS A 578 -2.55 3.14 41.36
C LYS A 578 -1.06 3.46 41.30
N GLY A 579 -0.76 4.73 40.97
CA GLY A 579 0.58 5.24 40.99
C GLY A 579 1.45 4.76 39.82
N LEU A 580 2.75 4.75 40.05
CA LEU A 580 3.75 4.42 39.01
C LEU A 580 3.95 2.91 38.92
N VAL A 581 3.63 2.36 37.77
CA VAL A 581 3.90 0.96 37.43
C VAL A 581 5.10 0.89 36.49
N VAL A 582 6.11 0.11 36.85
CA VAL A 582 7.35 -0.08 36.12
C VAL A 582 7.55 -1.56 35.78
N CYS A 583 7.86 -1.86 34.51
CA CYS A 583 8.22 -3.20 34.06
C CYS A 583 9.50 -3.15 33.22
N LYS A 584 10.64 -3.58 33.82
CA LYS A 584 11.94 -3.58 33.11
C LYS A 584 11.93 -4.42 31.83
N LYS A 585 11.20 -5.57 31.85
CA LYS A 585 11.08 -6.44 30.67
C LYS A 585 10.30 -5.78 29.54
N ALA A 586 9.23 -5.05 29.87
CA ALA A 586 8.50 -4.25 28.89
C ALA A 586 9.41 -3.19 28.24
N ASN A 587 10.18 -2.44 29.06
CA ASN A 587 11.10 -1.43 28.53
C ASN A 587 12.23 -2.04 27.69
N ALA A 588 12.76 -3.21 28.05
CA ALA A 588 13.75 -3.92 27.24
C ALA A 588 13.19 -4.32 25.87
N LEU A 589 11.99 -4.91 25.85
CA LEU A 589 11.31 -5.25 24.60
C LEU A 589 11.09 -4.01 23.70
N ILE A 590 10.64 -2.91 24.31
CA ILE A 590 10.40 -1.68 23.55
C ILE A 590 11.70 -1.06 23.02
N ALA A 591 12.80 -1.13 23.77
CA ALA A 591 14.11 -0.67 23.28
C ALA A 591 14.55 -1.47 22.05
N GLU A 592 14.38 -2.79 22.07
CA GLU A 592 14.63 -3.67 20.94
C GLU A 592 13.74 -3.29 19.73
N MET A 593 12.44 -3.17 19.91
CA MET A 593 11.50 -2.79 18.84
C MET A 593 11.78 -1.39 18.26
N LEU A 594 12.19 -0.42 19.07
CA LEU A 594 12.56 0.92 18.59
C LEU A 594 13.82 0.86 17.71
N GLU A 595 14.80 0.02 18.09
CA GLU A 595 16.00 -0.16 17.27
C GLU A 595 15.70 -0.90 15.97
N GLU A 596 14.87 -1.98 16.01
CA GLU A 596 14.39 -2.67 14.82
C GLU A 596 13.68 -1.71 13.85
N ASN A 597 12.81 -0.84 14.38
CA ASN A 597 12.08 0.15 13.57
C ASN A 597 12.99 1.23 12.99
N ARG A 598 14.00 1.66 13.74
CA ARG A 598 15.01 2.62 13.29
C ARG A 598 15.83 2.04 12.13
N GLN A 599 16.29 0.80 12.26
CA GLN A 599 17.01 0.10 11.21
C GLN A 599 16.15 -0.09 9.97
N TYR A 600 14.92 -0.57 10.13
CA TYR A 600 13.99 -0.73 9.02
C TYR A 600 13.75 0.58 8.28
N SER A 601 13.41 1.66 8.98
CA SER A 601 13.12 2.95 8.34
C SER A 601 14.32 3.55 7.61
N ALA A 602 15.52 3.33 8.14
CA ALA A 602 16.77 3.78 7.51
C ALA A 602 17.10 2.96 6.25
N LEU A 603 16.85 1.65 6.27
CA LEU A 603 17.07 0.77 5.13
C LEU A 603 16.04 1.03 4.02
N ALA A 604 14.78 1.20 4.40
CA ALA A 604 13.68 1.45 3.47
C ALA A 604 13.63 2.89 2.95
N ASP A 605 14.40 3.82 3.55
CA ASP A 605 14.29 5.28 3.35
C ASP A 605 12.83 5.76 3.46
N ASP A 606 12.06 5.14 4.38
CA ASP A 606 10.63 5.39 4.55
C ASP A 606 10.37 6.29 5.76
N ASP A 607 10.31 7.60 5.50
CA ASP A 607 10.00 8.61 6.51
C ASP A 607 8.59 8.41 7.11
N VAL A 608 7.62 7.95 6.30
CA VAL A 608 6.25 7.70 6.77
C VAL A 608 6.26 6.57 7.80
N TYR A 609 6.94 5.47 7.49
CA TYR A 609 7.10 4.38 8.45
C TYR A 609 7.77 4.85 9.73
N ARG A 610 8.85 5.63 9.63
CA ARG A 610 9.58 6.17 10.80
C ARG A 610 8.65 6.96 11.71
N GLU A 611 7.86 7.90 11.17
CA GLU A 611 6.97 8.74 11.96
C GLU A 611 5.82 7.96 12.60
N LEU A 612 5.24 7.01 11.88
CA LEU A 612 4.13 6.21 12.39
C LEU A 612 4.59 5.19 13.44
N SER A 613 5.76 4.57 13.25
CA SER A 613 6.26 3.49 14.10
C SER A 613 6.55 3.95 15.53
N TYR A 614 7.05 5.16 15.72
CA TYR A 614 7.36 5.69 17.05
C TYR A 614 6.14 5.70 17.99
N ARG A 615 5.01 6.26 17.51
CA ARG A 615 3.77 6.31 18.29
C ARG A 615 3.06 4.96 18.36
N ALA A 616 3.16 4.14 17.34
CA ALA A 616 2.61 2.77 17.37
C ALA A 616 3.33 1.91 18.42
N THR A 617 4.65 2.05 18.56
CA THR A 617 5.46 1.36 19.59
C THR A 617 5.04 1.81 21.00
N LEU A 618 4.84 3.11 21.24
CA LEU A 618 4.34 3.60 22.51
C LEU A 618 2.93 3.07 22.83
N SER A 619 2.04 3.00 21.84
CA SER A 619 0.70 2.43 22.01
C SER A 619 0.74 0.93 22.33
N ALA A 620 1.66 0.18 21.69
CA ALA A 620 1.89 -1.23 21.99
C ALA A 620 2.45 -1.43 23.42
N PHE A 621 3.38 -0.56 23.84
CA PHE A 621 3.85 -0.52 25.24
C PHE A 621 2.70 -0.34 26.23
N LYS A 622 1.86 0.68 26.02
CA LYS A 622 0.69 0.94 26.89
C LYS A 622 -0.23 -0.28 26.99
N ARG A 623 -0.48 -0.99 25.86
CA ARG A 623 -1.26 -2.25 25.84
C ARG A 623 -0.58 -3.33 26.66
N GLY A 624 0.72 -3.52 26.49
CA GLY A 624 1.51 -4.47 27.28
C GLY A 624 1.47 -4.20 28.77
N MET A 625 1.54 -2.93 29.18
CA MET A 625 1.48 -2.53 30.59
C MET A 625 0.10 -2.76 31.21
N VAL A 626 -0.99 -2.53 30.45
CA VAL A 626 -2.35 -2.88 30.90
C VAL A 626 -2.47 -4.38 31.10
N LEU A 627 -2.01 -5.19 30.16
CA LEU A 627 -2.01 -6.66 30.30
C LEU A 627 -1.09 -7.14 31.44
N TYR A 628 0.02 -6.46 31.68
CA TYR A 628 0.93 -6.73 32.80
C TYR A 628 0.23 -6.57 34.15
N ILE A 629 -0.54 -5.46 34.33
CA ILE A 629 -1.36 -5.26 35.54
C ILE A 629 -2.39 -6.39 35.66
N MET A 630 -3.14 -6.67 34.61
CA MET A 630 -4.18 -7.72 34.59
C MET A 630 -3.63 -9.14 34.74
N ASN A 631 -2.32 -9.33 34.60
CA ASN A 631 -1.62 -10.58 34.88
C ASN A 631 -0.93 -10.59 36.25
N GLY A 632 -1.42 -9.77 37.19
CA GLY A 632 -0.87 -9.65 38.54
C GLY A 632 0.56 -9.14 38.58
N GLN A 633 0.91 -8.22 37.70
CA GLN A 633 2.24 -7.63 37.50
C GLN A 633 3.33 -8.70 37.20
N LYS A 634 2.96 -9.74 36.47
CA LYS A 634 3.89 -10.75 35.98
C LYS A 634 4.00 -10.65 34.47
N TRP A 635 5.19 -10.28 33.97
CA TRP A 635 5.49 -10.26 32.55
C TRP A 635 5.62 -11.69 32.03
N SER A 636 4.92 -12.03 30.96
CA SER A 636 4.93 -13.33 30.34
C SER A 636 5.23 -13.25 28.84
N LYS A 637 5.59 -14.38 28.24
CA LYS A 637 5.85 -14.47 26.80
C LYS A 637 4.60 -14.14 25.97
N GLU A 638 3.43 -14.49 26.46
CA GLU A 638 2.16 -14.18 25.79
C GLU A 638 1.90 -12.66 25.74
N ILE A 639 2.33 -11.89 26.76
CA ILE A 639 2.27 -10.43 26.74
C ILE A 639 3.26 -9.89 25.70
N GLU A 640 4.46 -10.41 25.67
CA GLU A 640 5.51 -10.01 24.71
C GLU A 640 5.08 -10.25 23.27
N GLU A 641 4.63 -11.47 22.94
CA GLU A 641 4.11 -11.83 21.62
C GLU A 641 2.92 -10.97 21.21
N PHE A 642 2.02 -10.66 22.15
CA PHE A 642 0.88 -9.77 21.90
C PHE A 642 1.31 -8.34 21.65
N VAL A 643 2.29 -7.80 22.39
CA VAL A 643 2.83 -6.44 22.19
C VAL A 643 3.44 -6.31 20.79
N ARG A 644 4.32 -7.24 20.40
CA ARG A 644 4.92 -7.28 19.06
C ARG A 644 3.84 -7.38 17.96
N TRP A 645 2.92 -8.33 18.10
CA TRP A 645 1.82 -8.48 17.15
C TRP A 645 0.96 -7.22 17.06
N SER A 646 0.56 -6.64 18.18
CA SER A 646 -0.31 -5.46 18.19
C SER A 646 0.34 -4.23 17.57
N PHE A 647 1.66 -4.13 17.64
CA PHE A 647 2.45 -3.12 16.93
C PHE A 647 2.42 -3.36 15.42
N HIS A 648 2.82 -4.55 14.98
CA HIS A 648 2.86 -4.88 13.55
C HIS A 648 1.49 -4.80 12.89
N TYR A 649 0.45 -5.21 13.59
CA TYR A 649 -0.93 -5.15 13.10
C TYR A 649 -1.41 -3.69 12.95
N ASP A 650 -1.16 -2.83 13.92
CA ASP A 650 -1.47 -1.39 13.86
C ASP A 650 -0.70 -0.71 12.72
N MET A 651 0.61 -1.01 12.59
CA MET A 651 1.44 -0.49 11.50
C MET A 651 0.97 -0.96 10.14
N TRP A 652 0.63 -2.25 10.00
CA TRP A 652 0.06 -2.78 8.77
C TRP A 652 -1.22 -2.04 8.38
N CYS A 653 -2.14 -1.84 9.32
CA CYS A 653 -3.39 -1.10 9.07
C CYS A 653 -3.10 0.36 8.65
N LYS A 654 -2.18 1.05 9.31
CA LYS A 654 -1.79 2.44 8.98
C LYS A 654 -1.20 2.54 7.59
N MET A 655 -0.24 1.66 7.27
CA MET A 655 0.42 1.66 5.96
C MET A 655 -0.56 1.29 4.84
N TRP A 656 -1.43 0.30 5.06
CA TRP A 656 -2.47 -0.09 4.11
C TRP A 656 -3.47 1.03 3.82
N ILE A 657 -3.92 1.78 4.86
CA ILE A 657 -4.94 2.81 4.69
C ILE A 657 -4.34 4.11 4.16
N PHE A 658 -3.17 4.52 4.65
CA PHE A 658 -2.63 5.87 4.48
C PHE A 658 -1.25 5.93 3.85
N GLY A 659 -0.45 4.85 3.86
CA GLY A 659 0.98 4.86 3.55
C GLY A 659 1.31 5.58 2.25
N GLU A 660 0.67 5.21 1.15
CA GLU A 660 0.91 5.83 -0.16
C GLU A 660 0.55 7.33 -0.20
N LYS A 661 -0.60 7.70 0.41
CA LYS A 661 -1.03 9.11 0.44
C LYS A 661 -0.12 9.96 1.30
N MET A 662 0.37 9.42 2.42
CA MET A 662 1.31 10.12 3.29
C MET A 662 2.66 10.33 2.59
N ARG A 663 3.20 9.32 1.90
CA ARG A 663 4.43 9.46 1.11
C ARG A 663 4.29 10.59 0.09
N ARG A 664 3.21 10.58 -0.71
CA ARG A 664 2.93 11.65 -1.68
C ARG A 664 2.79 13.03 -1.01
N ALA A 665 2.15 13.12 0.14
CA ALA A 665 1.99 14.38 0.88
C ALA A 665 3.35 14.88 1.42
N MET A 666 4.18 14.01 1.98
CA MET A 666 5.53 14.35 2.46
C MET A 666 6.45 14.80 1.32
N ASP A 667 6.38 14.16 0.16
CA ASP A 667 7.16 14.57 -1.01
C ASP A 667 6.74 15.96 -1.51
N LEU A 668 5.45 16.26 -1.49
CA LEU A 668 4.94 17.60 -1.82
C LEU A 668 5.40 18.65 -0.80
N ASP A 669 5.41 18.34 0.50
CA ASP A 669 5.91 19.22 1.55
C ASP A 669 7.42 19.43 1.46
N LYS A 670 8.19 18.37 1.24
CA LYS A 670 9.65 18.49 0.96
C LYS A 670 9.93 19.36 -0.25
N ALA A 671 9.16 19.20 -1.33
CA ALA A 671 9.29 20.04 -2.53
C ALA A 671 8.89 21.51 -2.28
N ALA A 672 7.98 21.77 -1.34
CA ALA A 672 7.58 23.12 -0.94
C ALA A 672 8.61 23.81 -0.03
N LEU A 673 9.37 23.03 0.75
CA LEU A 673 10.37 23.54 1.72
C LEU A 673 11.71 23.91 1.09
N VAL A 674 11.95 23.66 -0.21
CA VAL A 674 13.17 24.10 -0.88
C VAL A 674 13.14 25.63 -1.02
N PRO A 675 13.93 26.40 -0.22
CA PRO A 675 13.91 27.84 -0.32
C PRO A 675 14.60 28.26 -1.62
N GLY A 676 13.87 28.91 -2.49
CA GLY A 676 14.41 29.49 -3.70
C GLY A 676 13.53 29.27 -4.92
N ARG A 677 13.72 30.13 -5.93
CA ARG A 677 13.06 29.98 -7.22
C ARG A 677 13.54 28.68 -7.86
N ARG A 678 12.62 27.73 -8.11
CA ARG A 678 12.91 26.47 -8.78
C ARG A 678 13.61 26.76 -10.12
N ASN A 679 14.85 26.29 -10.24
CA ASN A 679 15.61 26.42 -11.47
C ASN A 679 15.25 25.24 -12.38
N LEU A 680 14.23 25.40 -13.20
CA LEU A 680 13.75 24.33 -14.08
C LEU A 680 14.81 23.86 -15.10
N MET A 681 15.84 24.67 -15.38
CA MET A 681 16.94 24.26 -16.26
C MET A 681 17.78 23.12 -15.66
N GLU A 682 17.81 22.93 -14.35
CA GLU A 682 18.51 21.82 -13.70
C GLU A 682 17.90 20.46 -14.04
N PHE A 683 16.60 20.44 -14.34
CA PHE A 683 15.85 19.22 -14.67
C PHE A 683 15.77 18.95 -16.18
N LEU A 684 16.39 19.76 -17.01
CA LEU A 684 16.44 19.59 -18.45
C LEU A 684 17.79 19.03 -18.89
N ALA A 685 17.83 18.30 -19.99
CA ALA A 685 19.08 17.92 -20.63
C ALA A 685 19.83 19.18 -21.16
N ASP A 686 21.11 19.06 -21.54
CA ASP A 686 21.87 20.18 -22.07
C ASP A 686 21.27 20.70 -23.38
N ASP A 687 20.76 19.77 -24.21
CA ASP A 687 19.90 20.06 -25.36
C ASP A 687 18.47 19.64 -25.06
N PHE A 688 17.52 20.53 -25.17
CA PHE A 688 16.12 20.29 -24.80
C PHE A 688 15.15 21.02 -25.76
N THR A 689 13.91 20.55 -25.76
CA THR A 689 12.80 21.12 -26.53
C THR A 689 11.83 21.90 -25.64
N LEU A 690 10.88 22.61 -26.24
CA LEU A 690 9.77 23.23 -25.52
C LEU A 690 8.91 22.17 -24.81
N ASP A 691 8.75 21.00 -25.40
CA ASP A 691 7.98 19.90 -24.82
C ASP A 691 8.65 19.29 -23.59
N ASP A 692 9.99 19.19 -23.58
CA ASP A 692 10.74 18.78 -22.41
C ASP A 692 10.54 19.77 -21.26
N LEU A 693 10.61 21.07 -21.55
CA LEU A 693 10.32 22.11 -20.56
C LEU A 693 8.88 22.04 -20.05
N ASN A 694 7.90 21.81 -20.93
CA ASN A 694 6.50 21.66 -20.55
C ASN A 694 6.28 20.44 -19.68
N THR A 695 7.00 19.35 -19.93
CA THR A 695 6.98 18.13 -19.14
C THR A 695 7.56 18.38 -17.74
N VAL A 696 8.72 19.02 -17.64
CA VAL A 696 9.32 19.41 -16.35
C VAL A 696 8.40 20.38 -15.59
N ARG A 697 7.78 21.35 -16.26
CA ARG A 697 6.83 22.29 -15.63
C ARG A 697 5.62 21.56 -15.04
N ARG A 698 5.04 20.59 -15.79
CA ARG A 698 3.91 19.76 -15.31
C ARG A 698 4.32 18.90 -14.12
N ALA A 699 5.48 18.28 -14.17
CA ALA A 699 6.03 17.50 -13.05
C ALA A 699 6.25 18.36 -11.79
N GLN A 700 6.55 19.66 -11.95
CA GLN A 700 6.69 20.62 -10.86
C GLN A 700 5.38 21.35 -10.47
N GLY A 701 4.22 20.86 -10.96
CA GLY A 701 2.90 21.41 -10.63
C GLY A 701 2.61 22.80 -11.21
N MET A 702 3.36 23.23 -12.24
CA MET A 702 3.19 24.54 -12.86
C MET A 702 2.16 24.50 -13.99
N ARG A 703 1.21 25.43 -14.01
CA ARG A 703 0.19 25.57 -15.06
C ARG A 703 0.70 26.43 -16.22
N GLY A 704 0.15 26.22 -17.42
CA GLY A 704 0.49 26.96 -18.64
C GLY A 704 1.75 26.46 -19.36
N ASP A 705 2.00 26.95 -20.58
CA ASP A 705 3.16 26.61 -21.39
C ASP A 705 4.46 27.29 -20.92
N GLY A 706 5.59 26.75 -21.35
CA GLY A 706 6.93 27.25 -21.03
C GLY A 706 7.44 28.37 -21.95
N GLN A 707 6.68 28.80 -22.97
CA GLN A 707 7.17 29.74 -23.98
C GLN A 707 7.64 31.06 -23.40
N ALA A 708 6.89 31.64 -22.47
CA ALA A 708 7.26 32.89 -21.80
C ALA A 708 8.56 32.75 -21.00
N GLN A 709 8.80 31.59 -20.43
CA GLN A 709 10.02 31.28 -19.68
C GLN A 709 11.22 31.08 -20.60
N LEU A 710 11.05 30.37 -21.71
CA LEU A 710 12.08 30.22 -22.75
C LEU A 710 12.52 31.57 -23.33
N ARG A 711 11.57 32.48 -23.65
CA ARG A 711 11.91 33.84 -24.13
C ARG A 711 12.79 34.58 -23.12
N LYS A 712 12.50 34.48 -21.81
CA LYS A 712 13.32 35.07 -20.76
C LYS A 712 14.71 34.43 -20.65
N TRP A 713 14.83 33.13 -20.85
CA TRP A 713 16.11 32.43 -20.83
C TRP A 713 16.98 32.77 -22.01
N LEU A 714 16.39 32.86 -23.21
CA LEU A 714 17.08 33.36 -24.41
C LEU A 714 17.57 34.81 -24.24
N GLN A 715 16.71 35.70 -23.76
CA GLN A 715 17.07 37.11 -23.49
C GLN A 715 18.21 37.27 -22.47
N ARG A 716 18.29 36.36 -21.50
CA ARG A 716 19.32 36.35 -20.45
C ARG A 716 20.57 35.57 -20.84
N GLY A 717 20.63 35.00 -22.03
CA GLY A 717 21.75 34.21 -22.50
C GLY A 717 21.95 32.87 -21.74
N TYR A 718 20.91 32.32 -21.11
CA TYR A 718 21.00 31.03 -20.40
C TYR A 718 20.92 29.86 -21.37
N CYS A 719 20.31 29.99 -22.50
CA CYS A 719 20.28 29.02 -23.58
C CYS A 719 20.32 29.72 -24.95
N THR A 720 20.67 28.96 -25.98
CA THR A 720 20.61 29.36 -27.40
C THR A 720 19.61 28.46 -28.12
N PHE A 721 18.99 28.95 -29.19
CA PHE A 721 18.04 28.18 -29.99
C PHE A 721 18.66 27.84 -31.36
N ASN A 722 18.54 26.57 -31.73
CA ASN A 722 18.96 26.06 -33.03
C ASN A 722 17.73 25.88 -33.95
N PRO A 723 17.53 26.73 -35.00
CA PRO A 723 16.36 26.60 -35.86
C PRO A 723 16.31 25.31 -36.69
N ALA A 724 17.47 24.72 -36.99
CA ALA A 724 17.55 23.51 -37.81
C ALA A 724 17.07 22.26 -37.06
N THR A 725 17.36 22.17 -35.77
CA THR A 725 16.95 21.03 -34.92
C THR A 725 15.74 21.31 -34.05
N GLN A 726 15.26 22.58 -34.02
CA GLN A 726 14.19 23.03 -33.12
C GLN A 726 14.48 22.80 -31.63
N GLN A 727 15.77 22.77 -31.24
CA GLN A 727 16.25 22.51 -29.88
C GLN A 727 16.89 23.75 -29.27
N TYR A 728 16.87 23.80 -27.96
CA TYR A 728 17.52 24.77 -27.11
C TYR A 728 18.72 24.14 -26.46
N THR A 729 19.91 24.78 -26.49
CA THR A 729 21.14 24.30 -25.86
C THR A 729 21.49 25.21 -24.68
N LYS A 730 21.80 24.66 -23.53
CA LYS A 730 22.25 25.41 -22.35
C LYS A 730 23.55 26.13 -22.62
N SER A 731 23.66 27.39 -22.21
CA SER A 731 24.88 28.17 -22.44
C SER A 731 25.97 27.81 -21.41
N GLN A 732 27.23 27.99 -21.83
CA GLN A 732 28.40 27.85 -20.96
C GLN A 732 28.32 28.79 -19.74
N GLN A 733 27.69 29.93 -19.87
CA GLN A 733 27.47 30.88 -18.79
C GLN A 733 26.52 30.34 -17.72
N PHE A 734 25.54 29.54 -18.11
CA PHE A 734 24.66 28.84 -17.16
C PHE A 734 25.40 27.69 -16.48
N LEU A 735 26.10 26.83 -17.22
CA LEU A 735 26.82 25.68 -16.73
C LEU A 735 27.93 26.07 -15.73
N SER A 736 28.70 27.14 -16.01
CA SER A 736 29.78 27.61 -15.14
C SER A 736 29.30 28.23 -13.82
N LYS A 737 28.12 28.83 -13.79
CA LYS A 737 27.52 29.37 -12.55
C LYS A 737 27.05 28.28 -11.57
N HIS A 738 26.61 27.15 -12.09
CA HIS A 738 26.05 26.06 -11.25
C HIS A 738 27.11 25.05 -10.80
N GLN A 739 28.23 24.89 -11.48
CA GLN A 739 29.36 24.10 -10.99
C GLN A 739 30.03 24.70 -9.72
N LYS A 740 29.89 26.04 -9.49
CA LYS A 740 30.40 26.71 -8.28
C LYS A 740 29.48 26.59 -7.04
N GLN A 741 28.26 26.11 -7.16
CA GLN A 741 27.33 25.91 -6.03
C GLN A 741 27.30 24.46 -5.52
N ALA A 742 27.93 23.53 -6.24
CA ALA A 742 28.00 22.11 -5.89
C ALA A 742 29.39 21.67 -5.33
N ALA A 743 30.30 22.62 -5.11
CA ALA A 743 31.63 22.37 -4.55
C ALA A 743 31.72 22.88 -3.08
#